data_b2235aef720f874246d12933d3e86d20
#
_entry.id   b2235aef720f874246d12933d3e86d20
#
_cell.length_a   1.000
_cell.length_b   1.000
_cell.length_c   1.000
_cell.angle_alpha   90.00
_cell.angle_beta   90.00
_cell.angle_gamma   90.00
#
_symmetry.space_group_name_H-M   'P 1'
#
loop_
_entity.id
_entity.type
_entity.pdbx_description
1 polymer ?
#
loop_
_entity_poly.entity_id
_entity_poly.type
_entity_poly.pdbx_seq_one_letter_code
_entity_poly.pdbx_strand_id
1 'polypeptide(L)'
;MPYKRYGRRILAILLVGILFITNWGMNNAQTMAQAADAKNYANVVVFAYFKGDTEGASYFQTNRAKILGLYDGAKNRSFTNYLSAVSYGKLRVKNYFPQDDGTTLSACALSVTEASVQAGGNMDTTIVSEILANIPALSGQVLDYDGDGYIDNLTVIMKSEKESQTSGNSLVAHHAFYPTDKSLRYGGKEVGHYNMINTPQFLGAGNTTMAQESGVLAHEFLHGLGFPDLYTSDGTYPVGNWDIMGGADYGMSYPLAYMRMKVGGWLTLDTVTTSQTLTLDTQDKQDGHPAYILKSPLNEQELFVVEFRKKDMGLDSYDRFIGGSGVIVYRINPAVEGLSNLYGQTGVYVFRPQPGQTGYSQMAESVYEAYLSKEKGRTTIGKFDLSAGLSDGALTFSDGTNSGIVISEVGSAEGSQITLKVDFPKVSDSAKWTDCGFASAAGNSKNAWNQIAMTLCGQKPYVLTYTKDDAALTLYSCEQDTWKKLYQQKISENYGNEVKLCAYNGSFYFAYADAAGIEIEKLDASCSRVTEKQTIAGAADFDMQAGADGVYLVYTQNNTTAYARCFKAGSLSVTTNLGSYYTTAGTNYFAGQPKLLSIGSSMYASIRNTGTMAVRTFCLDANGNHKEVSDAATKGSTYGMATDGKNLYVVTCSEGILVNRYDGKAWHCSKMKDGTISDVVPVCRQGTLFVLTSGAYTGTTNLYRYDVANDQFAQEGVSLDSYSTSQTICAADGTLYVSYLRGADKTFVIKKKSVTVTPAPEPTPDPGTKPDPGTGGETTTTTEAATTTTEAPTPTPTPTPTPTPTPTPVVTPDVTVSYRTHIQTFGWENTWRQNGTMSGTSGKAKRLEGIEIKVSGNSGLGIQYTT
;
A
#
# COMPACT_ATOMS: atom_id res chain seq x y z
N MET A 1 64.44 0.51 -23.22
CA MET A 1 63.10 1.04 -23.34
C MET A 1 62.25 0.20 -24.34
N PRO A 2 61.71 -0.91 -23.98
CA PRO A 2 60.64 -1.55 -24.79
C PRO A 2 59.32 -1.80 -24.06
N TYR A 3 59.13 -1.27 -22.84
CA TYR A 3 57.88 -1.56 -22.07
C TYR A 3 56.67 -0.67 -22.38
N LYS A 4 56.77 0.38 -23.19
CA LYS A 4 55.67 1.28 -23.52
C LYS A 4 54.83 0.90 -24.74
N ARG A 5 55.19 -0.12 -25.49
CA ARG A 5 54.41 -0.55 -26.67
C ARG A 5 53.48 -1.75 -26.41
N TYR A 6 53.73 -2.51 -25.35
CA TYR A 6 52.84 -3.65 -25.00
C TYR A 6 51.60 -3.23 -24.23
N GLY A 7 51.69 -2.20 -23.39
CA GLY A 7 50.54 -1.75 -22.61
C GLY A 7 49.38 -1.17 -23.42
N ARG A 8 49.64 -0.53 -24.57
CA ARG A 8 48.59 0.00 -25.45
C ARG A 8 47.86 -1.06 -26.28
N ARG A 9 48.52 -2.18 -26.60
CA ARG A 9 47.88 -3.28 -27.32
C ARG A 9 47.07 -4.16 -26.39
N ILE A 10 47.48 -4.33 -25.14
CA ILE A 10 46.68 -5.04 -24.12
C ILE A 10 45.48 -4.24 -23.71
N LEU A 11 45.59 -2.90 -23.59
CA LEU A 11 44.43 -2.05 -23.28
C LEU A 11 43.40 -1.98 -24.43
N ALA A 12 43.88 -2.00 -25.70
CA ALA A 12 43.01 -2.04 -26.86
C ALA A 12 42.33 -3.41 -27.02
N ILE A 13 42.98 -4.50 -26.68
CA ILE A 13 42.38 -5.85 -26.70
C ILE A 13 41.42 -6.01 -25.51
N LEU A 14 41.72 -5.46 -24.35
CA LEU A 14 40.78 -5.42 -23.20
C LEU A 14 39.58 -4.54 -23.47
N LEU A 15 39.73 -3.36 -24.09
CA LEU A 15 38.60 -2.48 -24.46
C LEU A 15 37.74 -3.08 -25.58
N VAL A 16 38.29 -3.74 -26.56
CA VAL A 16 37.56 -4.48 -27.59
C VAL A 16 36.93 -5.73 -26.98
N GLY A 17 37.60 -6.42 -26.08
CA GLY A 17 37.03 -7.55 -25.34
C GLY A 17 35.87 -7.13 -24.44
N ILE A 18 35.97 -6.00 -23.74
CA ILE A 18 34.86 -5.45 -22.91
C ILE A 18 33.72 -4.97 -23.79
N LEU A 19 33.95 -4.35 -24.94
CA LEU A 19 32.89 -3.98 -25.91
C LEU A 19 32.23 -5.21 -26.56
N PHE A 20 32.98 -6.29 -26.83
CA PHE A 20 32.41 -7.55 -27.30
C PHE A 20 31.66 -8.28 -26.19
N ILE A 21 32.12 -8.27 -24.95
CA ILE A 21 31.45 -8.89 -23.81
C ILE A 21 30.21 -8.06 -23.41
N THR A 22 30.23 -6.73 -23.49
CA THR A 22 29.04 -5.91 -23.21
C THR A 22 28.02 -5.96 -24.34
N ASN A 23 28.42 -5.98 -25.61
CA ASN A 23 27.49 -6.20 -26.74
C ASN A 23 27.01 -7.66 -26.82
N TRP A 24 27.84 -8.63 -26.48
CA TRP A 24 27.41 -10.03 -26.40
C TRP A 24 26.57 -10.26 -25.14
N GLY A 25 26.88 -9.59 -24.02
CA GLY A 25 26.08 -9.58 -22.80
C GLY A 25 24.73 -8.89 -22.98
N MET A 26 24.64 -7.78 -23.72
CA MET A 26 23.36 -7.10 -23.97
C MET A 26 22.48 -7.83 -25.00
N ASN A 27 23.08 -8.39 -26.06
CA ASN A 27 22.32 -9.22 -27.01
C ASN A 27 21.97 -10.60 -26.43
N ASN A 28 22.79 -11.18 -25.53
CA ASN A 28 22.44 -12.41 -24.82
C ASN A 28 21.53 -12.15 -23.60
N ALA A 29 21.55 -10.95 -22.98
CA ALA A 29 20.58 -10.63 -21.94
C ALA A 29 19.15 -10.50 -22.51
N GLN A 30 18.97 -10.07 -23.75
CA GLN A 30 17.66 -10.13 -24.42
C GLN A 30 17.27 -11.52 -24.91
N THR A 31 18.25 -12.39 -25.24
CA THR A 31 18.01 -13.80 -25.62
C THR A 31 18.06 -14.75 -24.43
N MET A 32 18.75 -14.40 -23.33
CA MET A 32 18.75 -15.19 -22.10
C MET A 32 17.53 -14.94 -21.19
N ALA A 33 16.76 -13.88 -21.41
CA ALA A 33 15.43 -13.74 -20.79
C ALA A 33 14.40 -14.73 -21.37
N GLN A 34 14.76 -15.47 -22.45
CA GLN A 34 13.91 -16.47 -23.09
C GLN A 34 14.26 -17.93 -22.77
N ALA A 35 15.33 -18.19 -22.05
CA ALA A 35 15.69 -19.54 -21.59
C ALA A 35 16.18 -19.45 -20.14
N ALA A 36 15.29 -19.17 -19.21
CA ALA A 36 15.53 -19.58 -17.83
C ALA A 36 15.61 -21.12 -17.86
N ASP A 37 16.78 -21.69 -17.56
CA ASP A 37 16.96 -23.12 -17.46
C ASP A 37 15.90 -23.69 -16.53
N ALA A 38 15.30 -24.81 -16.94
CA ALA A 38 14.27 -25.46 -16.15
C ALA A 38 14.84 -25.80 -14.77
N LYS A 39 14.19 -25.32 -13.71
CA LYS A 39 14.54 -25.67 -12.34
C LYS A 39 14.03 -27.05 -11.99
N ASN A 40 14.92 -27.89 -11.49
CA ASN A 40 14.54 -29.18 -10.95
C ASN A 40 14.24 -29.03 -9.45
N TYR A 41 13.30 -29.81 -8.96
CA TYR A 41 12.96 -29.92 -7.54
C TYR A 41 12.77 -31.38 -7.14
N ALA A 42 13.24 -31.73 -5.97
CA ALA A 42 12.96 -33.01 -5.33
C ALA A 42 11.76 -32.88 -4.41
N ASN A 43 10.80 -33.78 -4.54
CA ASN A 43 9.71 -33.95 -3.60
C ASN A 43 9.78 -35.34 -2.98
N VAL A 44 10.14 -35.42 -1.71
CA VAL A 44 10.15 -36.66 -0.96
C VAL A 44 8.77 -36.90 -0.37
N VAL A 45 8.08 -37.96 -0.82
CA VAL A 45 6.71 -38.28 -0.40
C VAL A 45 6.73 -39.46 0.54
N VAL A 46 6.20 -39.24 1.75
CA VAL A 46 6.19 -40.24 2.83
C VAL A 46 4.78 -40.44 3.37
N PHE A 47 4.53 -41.67 3.88
CA PHE A 47 3.22 -42.11 4.33
C PHE A 47 3.27 -42.55 5.77
N ALA A 48 2.27 -42.15 6.57
CA ALA A 48 2.20 -42.56 7.96
C ALA A 48 0.73 -42.64 8.45
N TYR A 49 0.57 -43.34 9.57
CA TYR A 49 -0.71 -43.51 10.26
C TYR A 49 -0.49 -43.56 11.79
N PHE A 50 -1.50 -43.17 12.55
CA PHE A 50 -1.41 -43.09 13.98
C PHE A 50 -1.47 -44.47 14.67
N LYS A 51 -0.88 -44.55 15.86
CA LYS A 51 -0.97 -45.70 16.73
C LYS A 51 -2.43 -46.10 16.99
N GLY A 52 -2.74 -47.39 16.82
CA GLY A 52 -4.08 -47.92 17.01
C GLY A 52 -4.93 -47.97 15.74
N ASP A 53 -4.49 -47.39 14.65
CA ASP A 53 -5.13 -47.57 13.35
C ASP A 53 -4.75 -48.94 12.76
N THR A 54 -5.70 -49.89 12.81
CA THR A 54 -5.50 -51.25 12.33
C THR A 54 -5.50 -51.42 10.82
N GLU A 55 -6.00 -50.41 10.10
CA GLU A 55 -6.08 -50.43 8.64
C GLU A 55 -4.97 -49.59 7.97
N GLY A 56 -4.23 -48.81 8.75
CA GLY A 56 -3.26 -47.85 8.23
C GLY A 56 -2.27 -48.42 7.23
N ALA A 57 -1.66 -49.58 7.54
CA ALA A 57 -0.70 -50.22 6.65
C ALA A 57 -1.34 -50.71 5.35
N SER A 58 -2.52 -51.33 5.41
CA SER A 58 -3.21 -51.91 4.24
C SER A 58 -3.85 -50.81 3.38
N TYR A 59 -4.22 -49.69 3.98
CA TYR A 59 -4.83 -48.57 3.29
C TYR A 59 -3.94 -48.00 2.16
N PHE A 60 -2.68 -47.73 2.44
CA PHE A 60 -1.75 -47.20 1.47
C PHE A 60 -1.42 -48.19 0.38
N GLN A 61 -1.25 -49.43 0.72
CA GLN A 61 -1.03 -50.51 -0.26
C GLN A 61 -2.23 -50.68 -1.20
N THR A 62 -3.44 -50.67 -0.65
CA THR A 62 -4.68 -50.77 -1.45
C THR A 62 -4.81 -49.61 -2.43
N ASN A 63 -4.39 -48.42 -2.03
CA ASN A 63 -4.48 -47.19 -2.86
C ASN A 63 -3.19 -46.89 -3.65
N ARG A 64 -2.17 -47.74 -3.63
CA ARG A 64 -0.86 -47.50 -4.23
C ARG A 64 -0.95 -47.00 -5.68
N ALA A 65 -1.66 -47.72 -6.56
CA ALA A 65 -1.77 -47.33 -7.98
C ALA A 65 -2.43 -45.97 -8.15
N LYS A 66 -3.45 -45.66 -7.35
CA LYS A 66 -4.12 -44.33 -7.36
C LYS A 66 -3.15 -43.26 -6.89
N ILE A 67 -2.44 -43.45 -5.80
CA ILE A 67 -1.48 -42.51 -5.22
C ILE A 67 -0.38 -42.18 -6.24
N LEU A 68 0.30 -43.16 -6.79
CA LEU A 68 1.35 -42.93 -7.78
C LEU A 68 0.81 -42.27 -9.05
N GLY A 69 -0.42 -42.58 -9.44
CA GLY A 69 -1.11 -41.96 -10.56
C GLY A 69 -1.47 -40.48 -10.34
N LEU A 70 -1.73 -40.08 -9.09
CA LEU A 70 -1.97 -38.65 -8.74
C LEU A 70 -0.70 -37.82 -8.81
N TYR A 71 0.44 -38.41 -8.49
CA TYR A 71 1.74 -37.74 -8.57
C TYR A 71 2.32 -37.73 -9.99
N ASP A 72 2.55 -38.89 -10.57
CA ASP A 72 3.33 -39.08 -11.80
C ASP A 72 2.55 -39.78 -12.94
N GLY A 73 1.23 -39.81 -12.85
CA GLY A 73 0.39 -40.41 -13.87
C GLY A 73 0.49 -39.72 -15.25
N ALA A 74 0.18 -40.45 -16.31
CA ALA A 74 0.19 -39.94 -17.67
C ALA A 74 -0.93 -38.91 -17.98
N LYS A 75 -1.87 -38.70 -17.06
CA LYS A 75 -2.97 -37.73 -17.25
C LYS A 75 -2.50 -36.31 -16.96
N ASN A 76 -3.01 -35.34 -17.72
CA ASN A 76 -2.69 -33.92 -17.55
C ASN A 76 -2.89 -33.41 -16.11
N ARG A 77 -3.80 -34.00 -15.35
CA ARG A 77 -4.13 -33.64 -13.97
C ARG A 77 -3.31 -34.35 -12.90
N SER A 78 -2.25 -35.07 -13.26
CA SER A 78 -1.29 -35.47 -12.25
C SER A 78 -0.51 -34.24 -11.75
N PHE A 79 -0.03 -34.33 -10.53
CA PHE A 79 0.74 -33.30 -9.87
C PHE A 79 1.92 -32.79 -10.73
N THR A 80 2.74 -33.72 -11.23
CA THR A 80 3.92 -33.38 -12.06
C THR A 80 3.54 -32.72 -13.38
N ASN A 81 2.50 -33.24 -14.06
CA ASN A 81 2.05 -32.66 -15.34
C ASN A 81 1.43 -31.28 -15.15
N TYR A 82 0.66 -31.07 -14.08
CA TYR A 82 0.12 -29.75 -13.75
C TYR A 82 1.22 -28.72 -13.55
N LEU A 83 2.19 -29.01 -12.66
CA LEU A 83 3.29 -28.08 -12.38
C LEU A 83 4.14 -27.78 -13.63
N SER A 84 4.35 -28.80 -14.49
CA SER A 84 5.01 -28.60 -15.77
C SER A 84 4.19 -27.71 -16.70
N ALA A 85 2.89 -27.90 -16.81
CA ALA A 85 2.02 -27.12 -17.69
C ALA A 85 1.93 -25.64 -17.25
N VAL A 86 1.65 -25.36 -15.97
CA VAL A 86 1.51 -23.98 -15.47
C VAL A 86 2.82 -23.19 -15.51
N SER A 87 3.95 -23.89 -15.52
CA SER A 87 5.29 -23.31 -15.63
C SER A 87 5.89 -23.29 -17.04
N TYR A 88 5.15 -23.77 -18.05
CA TYR A 88 5.68 -23.99 -19.41
C TYR A 88 6.93 -24.88 -19.43
N GLY A 89 6.97 -25.92 -18.58
CA GLY A 89 8.09 -26.85 -18.46
C GLY A 89 9.33 -26.28 -17.75
N LYS A 90 9.23 -25.06 -17.21
CA LYS A 90 10.34 -24.43 -16.46
C LYS A 90 10.49 -24.97 -15.04
N LEU A 91 9.47 -25.62 -14.49
CA LEU A 91 9.50 -26.35 -13.23
C LEU A 91 9.41 -27.84 -13.50
N ARG A 92 10.39 -28.60 -13.03
CA ARG A 92 10.45 -30.05 -13.13
C ARG A 92 10.56 -30.67 -11.75
N VAL A 93 9.49 -31.29 -11.28
CA VAL A 93 9.47 -31.95 -9.99
C VAL A 93 9.70 -33.44 -10.17
N LYS A 94 10.63 -33.99 -9.37
CA LYS A 94 10.86 -35.41 -9.27
C LYS A 94 10.37 -35.91 -7.92
N ASN A 95 9.37 -36.78 -7.94
CA ASN A 95 8.82 -37.38 -6.75
C ASN A 95 9.64 -38.61 -6.36
N TYR A 96 9.94 -38.73 -5.09
CA TYR A 96 10.62 -39.89 -4.49
C TYR A 96 9.73 -40.50 -3.44
N PHE A 97 9.52 -41.81 -3.54
CA PHE A 97 8.69 -42.61 -2.62
C PHE A 97 9.56 -43.60 -1.87
N PRO A 98 10.24 -43.21 -0.78
CA PRO A 98 11.19 -44.13 -0.09
C PRO A 98 10.55 -45.39 0.49
N GLN A 99 9.23 -45.37 0.66
CA GLN A 99 8.46 -46.49 1.20
C GLN A 99 7.84 -47.37 0.12
N ASP A 100 8.09 -47.11 -1.17
CA ASP A 100 7.63 -47.93 -2.31
C ASP A 100 8.80 -48.71 -2.89
N ASP A 101 8.74 -50.04 -2.81
CA ASP A 101 9.73 -50.96 -3.39
C ASP A 101 9.46 -51.32 -4.88
N GLY A 102 8.47 -50.72 -5.50
CA GLY A 102 8.02 -50.99 -6.86
C GLY A 102 6.83 -51.95 -6.93
N THR A 103 6.56 -52.67 -5.87
CA THR A 103 5.44 -53.64 -5.73
C THR A 103 4.58 -53.35 -4.52
N THR A 104 5.18 -52.93 -3.44
CA THR A 104 4.55 -52.70 -2.15
C THR A 104 4.79 -51.25 -1.69
N LEU A 105 3.71 -50.57 -1.33
CA LEU A 105 3.76 -49.27 -0.66
C LEU A 105 3.52 -49.47 0.84
N SER A 106 4.58 -49.29 1.62
CA SER A 106 4.50 -49.32 3.09
C SER A 106 4.19 -47.93 3.65
N ALA A 107 3.82 -47.89 4.94
CA ALA A 107 3.61 -46.63 5.65
C ALA A 107 4.18 -46.74 7.07
N CYS A 108 4.63 -45.63 7.64
CA CYS A 108 5.17 -45.56 8.99
C CYS A 108 4.03 -45.64 10.02
N ALA A 109 4.07 -46.64 10.89
CA ALA A 109 3.21 -46.69 12.07
C ALA A 109 3.80 -45.81 13.17
N LEU A 110 3.14 -44.72 13.50
CA LEU A 110 3.57 -43.80 14.56
C LEU A 110 3.41 -44.47 15.94
N SER A 111 4.28 -44.10 16.86
CA SER A 111 4.21 -44.54 18.26
C SER A 111 3.14 -43.78 19.05
N VAL A 112 2.64 -42.66 18.51
CA VAL A 112 1.68 -41.74 19.13
C VAL A 112 0.28 -41.89 18.53
N THR A 113 -0.73 -41.61 19.34
CA THR A 113 -2.12 -41.53 18.86
C THR A 113 -2.44 -40.08 18.38
N GLU A 114 -3.39 -39.96 17.48
CA GLU A 114 -3.85 -38.62 17.00
C GLU A 114 -4.21 -37.70 18.18
N ALA A 115 -4.99 -38.20 19.14
CA ALA A 115 -5.40 -37.43 20.31
C ALA A 115 -4.22 -36.98 21.20
N SER A 116 -3.16 -37.78 21.31
CA SER A 116 -1.99 -37.44 22.15
C SER A 116 -1.15 -36.33 21.50
N VAL A 117 -1.06 -36.33 20.17
CA VAL A 117 -0.30 -35.31 19.43
C VAL A 117 -1.06 -34.00 19.39
N GLN A 118 -2.37 -34.04 19.21
CA GLN A 118 -3.23 -32.83 19.27
C GLN A 118 -3.15 -32.11 20.62
N ALA A 119 -3.05 -32.88 21.73
CA ALA A 119 -2.93 -32.30 23.06
C ALA A 119 -1.54 -31.68 23.35
N GLY A 120 -0.49 -32.11 22.64
CA GLY A 120 0.90 -31.74 22.91
C GLY A 120 1.38 -30.43 22.31
N GLY A 121 0.65 -29.82 21.39
CA GLY A 121 0.97 -28.51 20.80
C GLY A 121 2.13 -28.46 19.77
N ASN A 122 2.81 -29.61 19.53
CA ASN A 122 3.91 -29.75 18.56
C ASN A 122 3.65 -30.92 17.61
N MET A 123 2.47 -30.91 17.01
CA MET A 123 1.99 -32.06 16.23
C MET A 123 2.93 -32.38 15.05
N ASP A 124 3.20 -31.44 14.22
CA ASP A 124 3.97 -31.62 12.98
C ASP A 124 5.41 -32.09 13.26
N THR A 125 6.10 -31.40 14.14
CA THR A 125 7.48 -31.78 14.51
C THR A 125 7.55 -33.22 15.05
N THR A 126 6.57 -33.59 15.86
CA THR A 126 6.50 -34.97 16.40
C THR A 126 6.29 -35.98 15.29
N ILE A 127 5.33 -35.75 14.40
CA ILE A 127 5.02 -36.63 13.27
C ILE A 127 6.21 -36.72 12.30
N VAL A 128 6.74 -35.58 11.86
CA VAL A 128 7.84 -35.55 10.88
C VAL A 128 9.10 -36.23 11.45
N SER A 129 9.48 -35.92 12.68
CA SER A 129 10.68 -36.50 13.28
C SER A 129 10.57 -38.05 13.42
N GLU A 130 9.41 -38.54 13.81
CA GLU A 130 9.19 -39.99 13.95
C GLU A 130 9.21 -40.68 12.57
N ILE A 131 8.61 -40.11 11.56
CA ILE A 131 8.63 -40.61 10.19
C ILE A 131 10.07 -40.69 9.67
N LEU A 132 10.81 -39.57 9.72
CA LEU A 132 12.18 -39.50 9.21
C LEU A 132 13.14 -40.50 9.88
N ALA A 133 12.89 -40.82 11.14
CA ALA A 133 13.67 -41.84 11.87
C ALA A 133 13.40 -43.29 11.41
N ASN A 134 12.26 -43.55 10.76
CA ASN A 134 11.75 -44.88 10.47
C ASN A 134 11.58 -45.21 8.98
N ILE A 135 11.86 -44.25 8.07
CA ILE A 135 11.75 -44.50 6.64
C ILE A 135 13.12 -44.86 6.00
N PRO A 136 13.15 -45.61 4.88
CA PRO A 136 14.38 -45.93 4.19
C PRO A 136 15.09 -44.67 3.66
N ALA A 137 16.42 -44.65 3.80
CA ALA A 137 17.22 -43.57 3.23
C ALA A 137 17.32 -43.67 1.71
N LEU A 138 17.15 -42.56 1.01
CA LEU A 138 17.36 -42.44 -0.44
C LEU A 138 18.84 -42.19 -0.72
N SER A 139 19.61 -43.25 -0.97
CA SER A 139 21.03 -43.13 -1.28
C SER A 139 21.25 -42.82 -2.77
N GLY A 140 22.17 -41.88 -3.07
CA GLY A 140 22.57 -41.54 -4.44
C GLY A 140 21.55 -40.73 -5.22
N GLN A 141 20.47 -40.24 -4.58
CA GLN A 141 19.51 -39.31 -5.17
C GLN A 141 19.84 -37.87 -4.84
N VAL A 142 19.56 -36.96 -5.75
CA VAL A 142 19.64 -35.51 -5.50
C VAL A 142 18.33 -35.07 -4.85
N LEU A 143 18.41 -34.60 -3.61
CA LEU A 143 17.26 -34.12 -2.83
C LEU A 143 17.26 -32.62 -2.61
N ASP A 144 18.32 -31.94 -3.01
CA ASP A 144 18.59 -30.50 -2.84
C ASP A 144 19.19 -30.04 -4.17
N TYR A 145 18.35 -29.50 -5.05
CA TYR A 145 18.76 -29.09 -6.40
C TYR A 145 19.28 -27.67 -6.45
N ASP A 146 18.91 -26.79 -5.51
CA ASP A 146 19.38 -25.42 -5.44
C ASP A 146 20.63 -25.25 -4.58
N GLY A 147 21.01 -26.30 -3.79
CA GLY A 147 22.26 -26.35 -3.06
C GLY A 147 22.25 -25.59 -1.74
N ASP A 148 21.08 -25.25 -1.20
CA ASP A 148 20.93 -24.46 0.04
C ASP A 148 21.16 -25.28 1.33
N GLY A 149 21.27 -26.59 1.21
CA GLY A 149 21.53 -27.52 2.31
C GLY A 149 20.29 -28.20 2.87
N TYR A 150 19.10 -27.78 2.41
CA TYR A 150 17.84 -28.42 2.72
C TYR A 150 17.42 -29.40 1.62
N ILE A 151 16.50 -30.31 1.92
CA ILE A 151 15.74 -30.98 0.87
C ILE A 151 14.75 -30.00 0.27
N ASP A 152 14.54 -30.02 -1.06
CA ASP A 152 13.70 -29.04 -1.72
C ASP A 152 12.25 -29.08 -1.21
N ASN A 153 11.68 -30.26 -0.96
CA ASN A 153 10.37 -30.43 -0.32
C ASN A 153 10.19 -31.82 0.29
N LEU A 154 9.49 -31.89 1.40
CA LEU A 154 8.95 -33.11 2.02
C LEU A 154 7.42 -33.06 2.00
N THR A 155 6.77 -34.08 1.45
CA THR A 155 5.32 -34.24 1.54
C THR A 155 4.98 -35.41 2.44
N VAL A 156 4.26 -35.15 3.53
CA VAL A 156 3.79 -36.15 4.50
C VAL A 156 2.31 -36.40 4.26
N ILE A 157 1.97 -37.62 3.89
CA ILE A 157 0.58 -38.08 3.74
C ILE A 157 0.19 -38.86 4.99
N MET A 158 -0.70 -38.27 5.78
CA MET A 158 -1.20 -38.86 7.02
C MET A 158 -2.54 -39.54 6.80
N LYS A 159 -2.66 -40.84 7.17
CA LYS A 159 -3.99 -41.42 7.31
C LYS A 159 -4.64 -40.89 8.60
N SER A 160 -5.77 -40.23 8.42
CA SER A 160 -6.63 -39.68 9.46
C SER A 160 -8.09 -40.02 9.14
N GLU A 161 -8.89 -40.27 10.17
CA GLU A 161 -10.32 -40.61 9.99
C GLU A 161 -11.22 -39.36 10.05
N LYS A 162 -10.68 -38.19 10.40
CA LYS A 162 -11.47 -36.97 10.66
C LYS A 162 -11.33 -35.95 9.57
N GLU A 163 -12.41 -35.73 8.83
CA GLU A 163 -12.59 -34.58 7.93
C GLU A 163 -12.84 -33.23 8.66
N SER A 164 -12.90 -33.21 10.00
CA SER A 164 -13.47 -32.10 10.70
C SER A 164 -12.50 -30.90 10.81
N GLN A 165 -12.84 -29.83 10.14
CA GLN A 165 -12.33 -28.46 10.33
C GLN A 165 -12.79 -27.81 11.65
N THR A 166 -13.23 -28.53 12.64
CA THR A 166 -13.75 -27.94 13.88
C THR A 166 -12.60 -27.72 14.87
N SER A 167 -12.29 -26.43 15.01
CA SER A 167 -11.56 -25.80 16.13
C SER A 167 -10.22 -26.39 16.55
N GLY A 168 -9.18 -25.86 15.96
CA GLY A 168 -7.94 -25.62 16.70
C GLY A 168 -6.84 -26.68 16.65
N ASN A 169 -7.08 -27.91 16.19
CA ASN A 169 -6.06 -28.99 16.14
C ASN A 169 -6.41 -30.06 15.13
N SER A 170 -6.73 -29.73 13.89
CA SER A 170 -6.96 -30.72 12.83
C SER A 170 -5.75 -30.83 11.90
N LEU A 171 -5.46 -32.05 11.43
CA LEU A 171 -4.51 -32.32 10.34
C LEU A 171 -5.11 -31.84 9.01
N VAL A 172 -5.36 -30.55 8.89
CA VAL A 172 -5.74 -29.92 7.61
C VAL A 172 -4.50 -29.88 6.73
N ALA A 173 -4.67 -29.98 5.41
CA ALA A 173 -3.55 -29.77 4.50
C ALA A 173 -2.94 -28.38 4.75
N HIS A 174 -1.63 -28.33 4.88
CA HIS A 174 -0.88 -27.10 5.06
C HIS A 174 0.59 -27.27 4.67
N HIS A 175 1.21 -26.15 4.35
CA HIS A 175 2.64 -26.00 4.16
C HIS A 175 3.27 -25.33 5.38
N ALA A 176 4.49 -25.76 5.74
CA ALA A 176 5.28 -25.10 6.78
C ALA A 176 6.78 -25.08 6.44
N PHE A 177 7.48 -24.13 7.07
CA PHE A 177 8.92 -23.98 6.95
C PHE A 177 9.58 -23.84 8.32
N TYR A 178 10.49 -24.74 8.66
CA TYR A 178 11.24 -24.73 9.92
C TYR A 178 12.74 -24.59 9.71
N PRO A 179 13.25 -23.39 9.42
CA PRO A 179 14.67 -23.19 9.13
C PRO A 179 15.58 -23.35 10.36
N THR A 180 15.00 -23.37 11.57
CA THR A 180 15.77 -23.38 12.83
C THR A 180 15.81 -24.73 13.51
N ASP A 181 14.99 -25.70 13.11
CA ASP A 181 15.01 -27.05 13.69
C ASP A 181 15.95 -28.00 12.92
N LYS A 182 17.24 -27.87 13.20
CA LYS A 182 18.30 -28.69 12.60
C LYS A 182 18.23 -30.17 12.99
N SER A 183 17.29 -30.58 13.82
CA SER A 183 17.08 -31.98 14.18
C SER A 183 16.38 -32.78 13.07
N LEU A 184 15.62 -32.12 12.24
CA LEU A 184 14.90 -32.74 11.14
C LEU A 184 15.83 -32.93 9.95
N ARG A 185 16.30 -34.15 9.72
CA ARG A 185 17.22 -34.47 8.63
C ARG A 185 16.80 -35.73 7.88
N TYR A 186 17.00 -35.70 6.55
CA TYR A 186 16.80 -36.87 5.71
C TYR A 186 17.82 -36.91 4.57
N GLY A 187 18.39 -38.08 4.26
CA GLY A 187 19.38 -38.21 3.19
C GLY A 187 20.64 -37.37 3.37
N GLY A 188 20.96 -36.96 4.61
CA GLY A 188 22.11 -36.13 4.93
C GLY A 188 21.82 -34.61 4.82
N LYS A 189 20.62 -34.21 4.37
CA LYS A 189 20.17 -32.81 4.25
C LYS A 189 19.22 -32.43 5.39
N GLU A 190 19.09 -31.18 5.67
CA GLU A 190 18.07 -30.63 6.60
C GLU A 190 16.69 -30.62 5.94
N VAL A 191 15.64 -30.74 6.74
CA VAL A 191 14.25 -30.56 6.27
C VAL A 191 13.77 -29.17 6.67
N GLY A 192 13.56 -28.30 5.69
CA GLY A 192 13.04 -26.96 5.89
C GLY A 192 11.56 -26.86 5.49
N HIS A 193 11.28 -27.04 4.22
CA HIS A 193 9.92 -27.06 3.66
C HIS A 193 9.28 -28.42 3.77
N TYR A 194 8.05 -28.46 4.28
CA TYR A 194 7.24 -29.67 4.24
C TYR A 194 5.75 -29.35 4.08
N ASN A 195 5.04 -30.28 3.46
CA ASN A 195 3.59 -30.28 3.31
C ASN A 195 3.02 -31.41 4.17
N MET A 196 2.04 -31.12 5.00
CA MET A 196 1.25 -32.10 5.73
C MET A 196 -0.12 -32.24 5.06
N ILE A 197 -0.49 -33.44 4.65
CA ILE A 197 -1.75 -33.68 3.93
C ILE A 197 -2.43 -34.89 4.54
N ASN A 198 -3.71 -34.80 4.86
CA ASN A 198 -4.49 -35.91 5.34
C ASN A 198 -5.14 -36.71 4.20
N THR A 199 -5.39 -37.99 4.40
CA THR A 199 -5.96 -38.87 3.38
C THR A 199 -7.37 -38.49 2.96
N PRO A 200 -8.30 -37.96 3.77
CA PRO A 200 -9.61 -37.47 3.32
C PRO A 200 -9.51 -36.34 2.26
N GLN A 201 -8.59 -35.39 2.42
CA GLN A 201 -8.38 -34.32 1.45
C GLN A 201 -7.67 -34.81 0.18
N PHE A 202 -6.79 -35.80 0.31
CA PHE A 202 -5.96 -36.29 -0.78
C PHE A 202 -6.65 -37.39 -1.60
N LEU A 203 -7.28 -38.38 -0.95
CA LEU A 203 -7.90 -39.52 -1.64
C LEU A 203 -9.42 -39.47 -1.71
N GLY A 204 -10.01 -38.52 -1.03
CA GLY A 204 -11.43 -38.21 -1.03
C GLY A 204 -12.31 -39.22 -0.26
N ALA A 205 -13.34 -38.73 0.38
CA ALA A 205 -14.41 -39.51 0.99
C ALA A 205 -15.59 -39.69 0.01
N GLY A 206 -15.31 -40.27 -1.16
CA GLY A 206 -16.37 -40.75 -2.06
C GLY A 206 -16.93 -39.74 -3.08
N ASN A 207 -16.75 -38.44 -2.91
CA ASN A 207 -17.31 -37.40 -3.80
C ASN A 207 -16.29 -36.43 -4.41
N THR A 208 -14.99 -36.61 -4.14
CA THR A 208 -13.96 -35.74 -4.73
C THR A 208 -13.61 -36.16 -6.16
N THR A 209 -13.33 -35.20 -6.99
CA THR A 209 -12.83 -35.44 -8.35
C THR A 209 -11.30 -35.62 -8.31
N MET A 210 -10.74 -36.34 -9.28
CA MET A 210 -9.28 -36.48 -9.43
C MET A 210 -8.55 -35.12 -9.46
N ALA A 211 -9.23 -34.08 -9.94
CA ALA A 211 -8.67 -32.73 -9.96
C ALA A 211 -8.50 -32.11 -8.58
N GLN A 212 -9.42 -32.40 -7.69
CA GLN A 212 -9.34 -31.94 -6.31
C GLN A 212 -8.27 -32.70 -5.53
N GLU A 213 -8.14 -34.00 -5.80
CA GLU A 213 -7.12 -34.86 -5.17
C GLU A 213 -5.69 -34.41 -5.51
N SER A 214 -5.37 -34.15 -6.79
CA SER A 214 -4.06 -33.63 -7.18
C SER A 214 -3.92 -32.12 -6.92
N GLY A 215 -5.02 -31.40 -6.87
CA GLY A 215 -5.05 -29.95 -6.61
C GLY A 215 -4.52 -29.59 -5.23
N VAL A 216 -4.88 -30.36 -4.19
CA VAL A 216 -4.34 -30.10 -2.85
C VAL A 216 -2.82 -30.30 -2.80
N LEU A 217 -2.31 -31.34 -3.49
CA LEU A 217 -0.87 -31.57 -3.58
C LEU A 217 -0.13 -30.40 -4.22
N ALA A 218 -0.70 -29.87 -5.31
CA ALA A 218 -0.12 -28.75 -6.04
C ALA A 218 -0.21 -27.44 -5.24
N HIS A 219 -1.34 -27.19 -4.58
CA HIS A 219 -1.55 -26.00 -3.74
C HIS A 219 -0.47 -25.93 -2.64
N GLU A 220 -0.36 -26.97 -1.83
CA GLU A 220 0.62 -27.00 -0.73
C GLU A 220 2.06 -26.93 -1.22
N PHE A 221 2.37 -27.57 -2.36
CA PHE A 221 3.70 -27.50 -2.94
C PHE A 221 4.04 -26.08 -3.45
N LEU A 222 3.07 -25.36 -4.05
CA LEU A 222 3.27 -24.02 -4.53
C LEU A 222 3.61 -23.03 -3.41
N HIS A 223 3.14 -23.28 -2.17
CA HIS A 223 3.59 -22.50 -1.01
C HIS A 223 5.10 -22.59 -0.80
N GLY A 224 5.70 -23.78 -0.98
CA GLY A 224 7.14 -23.96 -0.93
C GLY A 224 7.93 -23.15 -1.96
N LEU A 225 7.27 -22.75 -3.06
CA LEU A 225 7.82 -21.86 -4.07
C LEU A 225 7.52 -20.36 -3.81
N GLY A 226 6.82 -20.05 -2.72
CA GLY A 226 6.48 -18.68 -2.32
C GLY A 226 5.13 -18.15 -2.82
N PHE A 227 4.27 -19.00 -3.40
CA PHE A 227 2.91 -18.59 -3.76
C PHE A 227 2.07 -18.44 -2.48
N PRO A 228 1.47 -17.27 -2.23
CA PRO A 228 0.67 -17.04 -1.03
C PRO A 228 -0.76 -17.52 -1.22
N ASP A 229 -1.47 -17.72 -0.10
CA ASP A 229 -2.92 -17.84 -0.12
C ASP A 229 -3.58 -16.56 -0.65
N LEU A 230 -4.52 -16.74 -1.59
CA LEU A 230 -5.30 -15.67 -2.21
C LEU A 230 -6.76 -15.65 -1.74
N TYR A 231 -7.10 -16.44 -0.72
CA TYR A 231 -8.34 -16.34 0.05
C TYR A 231 -8.10 -15.60 1.37
N THR A 232 -9.15 -15.23 2.06
CA THR A 232 -9.05 -14.54 3.35
C THR A 232 -9.41 -15.46 4.51
N SER A 233 -8.90 -15.18 5.70
CA SER A 233 -9.21 -15.96 6.92
C SER A 233 -10.67 -15.80 7.38
N ASP A 234 -11.39 -14.76 6.92
CA ASP A 234 -12.81 -14.55 7.19
C ASP A 234 -13.75 -15.27 6.23
N GLY A 235 -13.21 -16.09 5.31
CA GLY A 235 -13.96 -16.84 4.32
C GLY A 235 -14.42 -15.99 3.13
N THR A 236 -13.87 -14.80 2.92
CA THR A 236 -14.07 -14.09 1.66
C THR A 236 -13.16 -14.65 0.58
N TYR A 237 -13.62 -14.59 -0.68
CA TYR A 237 -12.90 -15.12 -1.83
C TYR A 237 -12.55 -14.01 -2.82
N PRO A 238 -11.49 -13.22 -2.55
CA PRO A 238 -11.11 -12.11 -3.43
C PRO A 238 -10.78 -12.57 -4.84
N VAL A 239 -10.27 -13.79 -4.99
CA VAL A 239 -9.84 -14.38 -6.26
C VAL A 239 -10.71 -15.56 -6.67
N GLY A 240 -11.19 -16.37 -5.72
CA GLY A 240 -11.97 -17.59 -6.00
C GLY A 240 -11.18 -18.58 -6.86
N ASN A 241 -11.89 -19.41 -7.61
CA ASN A 241 -11.29 -20.47 -8.43
C ASN A 241 -10.54 -19.96 -9.69
N TRP A 242 -10.32 -18.65 -9.84
CA TRP A 242 -9.47 -18.11 -10.89
C TRP A 242 -7.97 -18.35 -10.66
N ASP A 243 -7.62 -18.78 -9.44
CA ASP A 243 -6.27 -19.22 -9.08
C ASP A 243 -6.35 -20.44 -8.17
N ILE A 244 -5.46 -21.41 -8.31
CA ILE A 244 -5.41 -22.58 -7.43
C ILE A 244 -5.20 -22.17 -5.96
N MET A 245 -4.52 -21.04 -5.71
CA MET A 245 -4.29 -20.50 -4.36
C MET A 245 -5.47 -19.68 -3.81
N GLY A 246 -6.50 -19.47 -4.61
CA GLY A 246 -7.65 -18.62 -4.25
C GLY A 246 -8.95 -19.38 -3.98
N GLY A 247 -9.00 -20.68 -4.28
CA GLY A 247 -10.19 -21.50 -4.23
C GLY A 247 -10.20 -22.51 -3.09
N ALA A 248 -11.35 -22.67 -2.44
CA ALA A 248 -11.55 -23.68 -1.42
C ALA A 248 -11.66 -25.10 -1.98
N ASP A 249 -11.86 -25.25 -3.28
CA ASP A 249 -12.17 -26.55 -3.91
C ASP A 249 -10.93 -27.24 -4.50
N TYR A 250 -9.74 -26.67 -4.32
CA TYR A 250 -8.48 -27.18 -4.89
C TYR A 250 -8.58 -27.57 -6.38
N GLY A 251 -9.48 -26.93 -7.10
CA GLY A 251 -9.60 -27.13 -8.55
C GLY A 251 -8.27 -26.74 -9.20
N MET A 252 -7.74 -27.58 -10.11
CA MET A 252 -6.47 -27.32 -10.77
C MET A 252 -6.61 -26.18 -11.82
N SER A 253 -6.88 -24.98 -11.35
CA SER A 253 -6.85 -23.78 -12.20
C SER A 253 -5.41 -23.31 -12.36
N TYR A 254 -5.12 -22.65 -13.49
CA TYR A 254 -3.83 -21.94 -13.62
C TYR A 254 -3.71 -20.91 -12.49
N PRO A 255 -2.53 -20.78 -11.86
CA PRO A 255 -2.27 -19.58 -11.08
C PRO A 255 -2.41 -18.34 -11.96
N LEU A 256 -2.87 -17.22 -11.41
CA LEU A 256 -2.98 -15.97 -12.17
C LEU A 256 -1.67 -15.64 -12.89
N ALA A 257 -1.74 -15.10 -14.09
CA ALA A 257 -0.57 -14.80 -14.91
C ALA A 257 0.43 -13.90 -14.19
N TYR A 258 -0.05 -12.95 -13.39
CA TYR A 258 0.82 -12.11 -12.57
C TYR A 258 1.59 -12.92 -11.50
N MET A 259 0.95 -13.88 -10.85
CA MET A 259 1.61 -14.76 -9.87
C MET A 259 2.63 -15.68 -10.54
N ARG A 260 2.30 -16.23 -11.71
CA ARG A 260 3.22 -17.03 -12.53
C ARG A 260 4.45 -16.22 -12.96
N MET A 261 4.29 -14.92 -13.24
CA MET A 261 5.39 -14.01 -13.54
C MET A 261 6.18 -13.65 -12.28
N LYS A 262 5.49 -13.16 -11.24
CA LYS A 262 6.12 -12.50 -10.09
C LYS A 262 6.77 -13.48 -9.13
N VAL A 263 6.10 -14.58 -8.85
CA VAL A 263 6.55 -15.62 -7.92
C VAL A 263 7.26 -16.74 -8.67
N GLY A 264 6.61 -17.29 -9.69
CA GLY A 264 7.16 -18.42 -10.45
C GLY A 264 8.33 -18.05 -11.35
N GLY A 265 8.39 -16.83 -11.87
CA GLY A 265 9.37 -16.44 -12.90
C GLY A 265 9.17 -17.19 -14.22
N TRP A 266 7.96 -17.73 -14.46
CA TRP A 266 7.68 -18.64 -15.57
C TRP A 266 7.32 -17.95 -16.87
N LEU A 267 6.82 -16.70 -16.80
CA LEU A 267 6.46 -15.88 -17.95
C LEU A 267 6.82 -14.40 -17.71
N THR A 268 6.70 -13.60 -18.74
CA THR A 268 6.80 -12.14 -18.69
C THR A 268 5.50 -11.52 -19.14
N LEU A 269 5.11 -10.40 -18.55
CA LEU A 269 3.93 -9.65 -18.93
C LEU A 269 4.32 -8.25 -19.39
N ASP A 270 3.79 -7.82 -20.52
CA ASP A 270 3.96 -6.47 -21.00
C ASP A 270 3.13 -5.48 -20.20
N THR A 271 3.67 -4.28 -20.00
CA THR A 271 2.99 -3.19 -19.31
C THR A 271 2.43 -2.19 -20.29
N VAL A 272 1.16 -1.89 -20.15
CA VAL A 272 0.39 -0.94 -20.97
C VAL A 272 0.05 0.29 -20.15
N THR A 273 0.36 1.48 -20.69
CA THR A 273 0.14 2.78 -20.04
C THR A 273 -0.64 3.76 -20.91
N THR A 274 -0.97 3.36 -22.15
CA THR A 274 -1.66 4.20 -23.14
C THR A 274 -2.84 3.46 -23.73
N SER A 275 -3.88 4.22 -24.10
CA SER A 275 -5.10 3.66 -24.69
C SER A 275 -4.80 2.94 -26.01
N GLN A 276 -5.23 1.70 -26.12
CA GLN A 276 -5.03 0.84 -27.29
C GLN A 276 -5.95 -0.38 -27.26
N THR A 277 -5.98 -1.10 -28.38
CA THR A 277 -6.59 -2.44 -28.47
C THR A 277 -5.55 -3.50 -28.17
N LEU A 278 -5.88 -4.46 -27.32
CA LEU A 278 -5.05 -5.58 -26.93
C LEU A 278 -5.62 -6.88 -27.49
N THR A 279 -4.74 -7.82 -27.79
CA THR A 279 -5.09 -9.20 -28.11
C THR A 279 -4.43 -10.11 -27.07
N LEU A 280 -5.23 -10.96 -26.41
CA LEU A 280 -4.76 -11.92 -25.45
C LEU A 280 -4.89 -13.33 -25.99
N ASP A 281 -3.91 -14.17 -25.66
CA ASP A 281 -3.88 -15.60 -25.98
C ASP A 281 -4.37 -16.44 -24.79
N THR A 282 -4.71 -17.70 -25.05
CA THR A 282 -5.02 -18.67 -23.98
C THR A 282 -3.78 -19.00 -23.14
N GLN A 283 -4.01 -19.46 -21.90
CA GLN A 283 -2.97 -19.71 -20.89
C GLN A 283 -1.96 -20.82 -21.26
N ASP A 284 -2.32 -21.72 -22.14
CA ASP A 284 -1.49 -22.85 -22.61
C ASP A 284 -0.47 -22.45 -23.68
N LYS A 285 -0.58 -21.26 -24.26
CA LYS A 285 0.30 -20.81 -25.33
C LYS A 285 1.57 -20.18 -24.74
N GLN A 286 2.68 -20.91 -24.76
CA GLN A 286 3.95 -20.52 -24.14
C GLN A 286 4.50 -19.19 -24.69
N ASP A 287 4.47 -18.97 -25.99
CA ASP A 287 4.96 -17.75 -26.65
C ASP A 287 3.85 -16.71 -26.88
N GLY A 288 2.72 -16.86 -26.19
CA GLY A 288 1.58 -15.96 -26.28
C GLY A 288 1.60 -14.84 -25.25
N HIS A 289 0.61 -13.95 -25.37
CA HIS A 289 0.33 -12.89 -24.41
C HIS A 289 -0.94 -13.23 -23.63
N PRO A 290 -0.90 -14.08 -22.59
CA PRO A 290 -2.09 -14.47 -21.84
C PRO A 290 -2.68 -13.34 -21.02
N ALA A 291 -1.86 -12.32 -20.71
CA ALA A 291 -2.24 -11.17 -19.88
C ALA A 291 -1.38 -9.94 -20.19
N TYR A 292 -1.89 -8.78 -19.80
CA TYR A 292 -1.15 -7.51 -19.78
C TYR A 292 -1.31 -6.82 -18.42
N ILE A 293 -0.25 -6.13 -17.98
CA ILE A 293 -0.28 -5.23 -16.82
C ILE A 293 -0.73 -3.85 -17.30
N LEU A 294 -1.70 -3.26 -16.62
CA LEU A 294 -2.19 -1.91 -16.87
C LEU A 294 -1.78 -1.00 -15.72
N LYS A 295 -1.12 0.11 -16.02
CA LYS A 295 -0.75 1.13 -15.03
C LYS A 295 -1.53 2.41 -15.28
N SER A 296 -2.40 2.78 -14.31
CA SER A 296 -3.07 4.06 -14.36
C SER A 296 -2.12 5.20 -14.03
N PRO A 297 -2.17 6.33 -14.77
CA PRO A 297 -1.39 7.51 -14.41
C PRO A 297 -1.91 8.22 -13.15
N LEU A 298 -3.04 7.80 -12.58
CA LEU A 298 -3.59 8.36 -11.34
C LEU A 298 -2.91 7.76 -10.09
N ASN A 299 -2.46 6.53 -10.17
CA ASN A 299 -1.65 5.85 -9.16
C ASN A 299 -0.81 4.79 -9.85
N GLU A 300 0.51 4.98 -9.87
CA GLU A 300 1.44 4.08 -10.56
C GLU A 300 1.88 2.88 -9.69
N GLN A 301 1.50 2.84 -8.42
CA GLN A 301 1.92 1.81 -7.48
C GLN A 301 1.06 0.56 -7.53
N GLU A 302 -0.26 0.74 -7.60
CA GLU A 302 -1.16 -0.37 -7.80
C GLU A 302 -1.32 -0.68 -9.27
N LEU A 303 -1.44 -1.94 -9.58
CA LEU A 303 -1.50 -2.46 -10.94
C LEU A 303 -2.87 -3.08 -11.18
N PHE A 304 -3.30 -3.02 -12.43
CA PHE A 304 -4.41 -3.84 -12.90
C PHE A 304 -3.88 -4.83 -13.94
N VAL A 305 -4.48 -5.98 -14.01
CA VAL A 305 -4.11 -7.00 -14.98
C VAL A 305 -5.36 -7.44 -15.72
N VAL A 306 -5.25 -7.52 -17.03
CA VAL A 306 -6.25 -8.17 -17.90
C VAL A 306 -5.70 -9.51 -18.32
N GLU A 307 -6.46 -10.58 -18.14
CA GLU A 307 -6.03 -11.95 -18.39
C GLU A 307 -7.12 -12.74 -19.10
N PHE A 308 -6.79 -13.44 -20.18
CA PHE A 308 -7.72 -14.32 -20.85
C PHE A 308 -7.72 -15.71 -20.23
N ARG A 309 -8.87 -16.12 -19.73
CA ARG A 309 -9.09 -17.46 -19.17
C ARG A 309 -10.09 -18.21 -20.02
N LYS A 310 -9.81 -19.47 -20.29
CA LYS A 310 -10.70 -20.33 -21.08
C LYS A 310 -11.12 -21.55 -20.30
N LYS A 311 -12.41 -21.60 -20.00
CA LYS A 311 -13.01 -22.76 -19.34
C LYS A 311 -13.03 -23.93 -20.30
N ASP A 312 -12.45 -25.04 -19.91
CA ASP A 312 -12.52 -26.30 -20.64
C ASP A 312 -13.20 -27.36 -19.76
N MET A 313 -14.26 -27.96 -20.28
CA MET A 313 -15.03 -29.00 -19.60
C MET A 313 -14.43 -30.40 -19.75
N GLY A 314 -13.30 -30.55 -20.46
CA GLY A 314 -12.57 -31.82 -20.56
C GLY A 314 -12.22 -32.36 -19.17
N LEU A 315 -12.29 -33.69 -19.01
CA LEU A 315 -12.01 -34.33 -17.72
C LEU A 315 -10.57 -34.13 -17.26
N ASP A 316 -9.66 -33.89 -18.18
CA ASP A 316 -8.24 -33.69 -17.95
C ASP A 316 -7.80 -32.23 -18.18
N SER A 317 -8.76 -31.27 -18.26
CA SER A 317 -8.44 -29.88 -18.52
C SER A 317 -8.23 -29.09 -17.22
N TYR A 318 -7.27 -28.19 -17.25
CA TYR A 318 -7.12 -27.12 -16.26
C TYR A 318 -8.23 -26.08 -16.46
N ASP A 319 -8.47 -25.19 -15.49
CA ASP A 319 -9.54 -24.18 -15.57
C ASP A 319 -10.96 -24.74 -15.74
N ARG A 320 -11.18 -26.03 -15.45
CA ARG A 320 -12.51 -26.63 -15.50
C ARG A 320 -13.49 -25.98 -14.51
N PHE A 321 -12.99 -25.55 -13.38
CA PHE A 321 -13.79 -25.05 -12.25
C PHE A 321 -13.93 -23.53 -12.21
N ILE A 322 -13.36 -22.79 -13.16
CA ILE A 322 -13.61 -21.34 -13.30
C ILE A 322 -15.04 -21.06 -13.79
N GLY A 323 -15.52 -19.84 -13.61
CA GLY A 323 -16.89 -19.45 -13.93
C GLY A 323 -17.25 -19.60 -15.40
N GLY A 324 -16.36 -19.17 -16.31
CA GLY A 324 -16.57 -19.23 -17.76
C GLY A 324 -15.35 -18.80 -18.54
N SER A 325 -15.51 -18.71 -19.87
CA SER A 325 -14.45 -18.24 -20.76
C SER A 325 -14.56 -16.75 -21.02
N GLY A 326 -13.47 -16.01 -20.86
CA GLY A 326 -13.41 -14.56 -21.10
C GLY A 326 -12.23 -13.90 -20.44
N VAL A 327 -12.21 -12.59 -20.51
CA VAL A 327 -11.21 -11.75 -19.85
C VAL A 327 -11.61 -11.56 -18.38
N ILE A 328 -10.71 -11.85 -17.45
CA ILE A 328 -10.81 -11.38 -16.07
C ILE A 328 -9.95 -10.16 -15.88
N VAL A 329 -10.37 -9.28 -14.98
CA VAL A 329 -9.63 -8.08 -14.59
C VAL A 329 -9.38 -8.16 -13.09
N TYR A 330 -8.15 -7.97 -12.68
CA TYR A 330 -7.82 -7.99 -11.27
C TYR A 330 -6.80 -6.91 -10.91
N ARG A 331 -6.89 -6.46 -9.65
CA ARG A 331 -5.99 -5.49 -9.05
C ARG A 331 -4.88 -6.23 -8.30
N ILE A 332 -3.68 -5.69 -8.41
CA ILE A 332 -2.51 -6.06 -7.61
C ILE A 332 -2.14 -4.86 -6.75
N ASN A 333 -2.05 -5.07 -5.44
CA ASN A 333 -1.52 -4.08 -4.51
C ASN A 333 -0.15 -4.55 -3.98
N PRO A 334 0.96 -4.06 -4.54
CA PRO A 334 2.32 -4.46 -4.13
C PRO A 334 2.71 -4.03 -2.71
N ALA A 335 1.93 -3.15 -2.07
CA ALA A 335 2.15 -2.75 -0.68
C ALA A 335 1.80 -3.88 0.31
N VAL A 336 1.00 -4.85 -0.12
CA VAL A 336 0.69 -6.04 0.68
C VAL A 336 1.85 -7.02 0.57
N GLU A 337 2.48 -7.31 1.71
CA GLU A 337 3.62 -8.21 1.80
C GLU A 337 3.25 -9.61 1.27
N GLY A 338 4.10 -10.15 0.38
CA GLY A 338 3.88 -11.43 -0.26
C GLY A 338 2.65 -11.50 -1.18
N LEU A 339 1.91 -10.40 -1.39
CA LEU A 339 0.65 -10.35 -2.14
C LEU A 339 -0.47 -11.23 -1.54
N SER A 340 -0.33 -11.67 -0.29
CA SER A 340 -1.31 -12.51 0.40
C SER A 340 -2.62 -11.76 0.65
N ASN A 341 -3.73 -12.50 0.64
CA ASN A 341 -5.04 -11.97 1.03
C ASN A 341 -5.43 -12.31 2.48
N LEU A 342 -4.56 -13.02 3.21
CA LEU A 342 -4.80 -13.35 4.60
C LEU A 342 -4.88 -12.07 5.48
N TYR A 343 -5.55 -12.17 6.61
CA TYR A 343 -5.61 -11.12 7.64
C TYR A 343 -6.26 -9.79 7.22
N GLY A 344 -7.25 -9.83 6.32
CA GLY A 344 -8.03 -8.65 5.92
C GLY A 344 -7.30 -7.69 4.99
N GLN A 345 -6.13 -8.04 4.52
CA GLN A 345 -5.42 -7.33 3.45
C GLN A 345 -5.74 -7.97 2.12
N THR A 346 -5.81 -7.18 1.05
CA THR A 346 -6.10 -7.70 -0.28
C THR A 346 -4.96 -7.35 -1.24
N GLY A 347 -4.00 -8.25 -1.35
CA GLY A 347 -2.88 -8.16 -2.30
C GLY A 347 -3.34 -8.37 -3.75
N VAL A 348 -4.31 -9.26 -3.95
CA VAL A 348 -4.88 -9.61 -5.25
C VAL A 348 -6.41 -9.63 -5.17
N TYR A 349 -7.09 -8.88 -6.05
CA TYR A 349 -8.56 -8.80 -6.09
C TYR A 349 -9.10 -8.90 -7.51
N VAL A 350 -9.96 -9.87 -7.77
CA VAL A 350 -10.64 -10.05 -9.06
C VAL A 350 -11.94 -9.23 -9.08
N PHE A 351 -12.05 -8.29 -10.01
CA PHE A 351 -13.25 -7.47 -10.20
C PHE A 351 -14.41 -8.30 -10.73
N ARG A 352 -15.57 -8.13 -10.12
CA ARG A 352 -16.75 -8.97 -10.33
C ARG A 352 -18.03 -8.16 -10.31
N PRO A 353 -19.15 -8.65 -10.87
CA PRO A 353 -20.45 -8.07 -10.65
C PRO A 353 -20.85 -8.19 -9.17
N GLN A 354 -21.60 -7.20 -8.67
CA GLN A 354 -22.16 -7.19 -7.32
C GLN A 354 -21.10 -7.34 -6.19
N PRO A 355 -20.11 -6.45 -6.10
CA PRO A 355 -19.23 -6.42 -4.96
C PRO A 355 -20.03 -6.08 -3.70
N GLY A 356 -19.60 -6.60 -2.56
CA GLY A 356 -20.25 -6.34 -1.26
C GLY A 356 -21.41 -7.28 -0.91
N GLN A 357 -21.63 -8.33 -1.67
CA GLN A 357 -22.51 -9.43 -1.26
C GLN A 357 -21.95 -10.11 0.00
N THR A 358 -22.81 -10.35 0.99
CA THR A 358 -22.44 -11.01 2.24
C THR A 358 -22.94 -12.44 2.26
N GLY A 359 -22.10 -13.37 2.69
CA GLY A 359 -22.40 -14.81 2.74
C GLY A 359 -21.56 -15.62 1.77
N TYR A 360 -21.07 -16.78 2.25
CA TYR A 360 -20.11 -17.64 1.55
C TYR A 360 -20.52 -17.97 0.11
N SER A 361 -21.75 -18.48 -0.09
CA SER A 361 -22.21 -18.89 -1.42
C SER A 361 -22.36 -17.71 -2.37
N GLN A 362 -22.87 -16.57 -1.91
CA GLN A 362 -23.09 -15.38 -2.74
C GLN A 362 -21.78 -14.72 -3.16
N MET A 363 -20.77 -14.68 -2.28
CA MET A 363 -19.44 -14.16 -2.61
C MET A 363 -18.72 -15.07 -3.59
N ALA A 364 -18.77 -16.37 -3.39
CA ALA A 364 -18.23 -17.35 -4.32
C ALA A 364 -18.91 -17.26 -5.69
N GLU A 365 -20.23 -17.19 -5.73
CA GLU A 365 -21.00 -17.05 -6.98
C GLU A 365 -20.64 -15.76 -7.72
N SER A 366 -20.50 -14.62 -7.04
CA SER A 366 -20.16 -13.36 -7.70
C SER A 366 -18.79 -13.38 -8.35
N VAL A 367 -17.78 -14.06 -7.76
CA VAL A 367 -16.45 -14.17 -8.35
C VAL A 367 -16.41 -15.12 -9.56
N TYR A 368 -17.27 -16.11 -9.62
CA TYR A 368 -17.44 -16.93 -10.82
C TYR A 368 -17.93 -16.13 -12.02
N GLU A 369 -18.70 -15.08 -11.79
CA GLU A 369 -19.24 -14.20 -12.82
C GLU A 369 -18.24 -13.10 -13.26
N ALA A 370 -17.00 -13.14 -12.83
CA ALA A 370 -16.00 -12.08 -13.04
C ALA A 370 -15.60 -11.88 -14.51
N TYR A 371 -15.75 -12.90 -15.35
CA TYR A 371 -15.28 -12.87 -16.73
C TYR A 371 -16.11 -11.98 -17.66
N LEU A 372 -15.43 -11.40 -18.65
CA LEU A 372 -16.01 -10.58 -19.70
C LEU A 372 -15.83 -11.29 -21.04
N SER A 373 -16.90 -11.40 -21.80
CA SER A 373 -16.88 -11.85 -23.20
C SER A 373 -18.15 -11.43 -23.94
N LYS A 374 -18.12 -11.50 -25.25
CA LYS A 374 -19.30 -11.28 -26.09
C LYS A 374 -20.40 -12.30 -25.77
N GLU A 375 -20.06 -13.57 -25.55
CA GLU A 375 -20.99 -14.65 -25.22
C GLU A 375 -21.66 -14.43 -23.87
N LYS A 376 -20.90 -13.89 -22.89
CA LYS A 376 -21.44 -13.51 -21.58
C LYS A 376 -22.37 -12.29 -21.64
N GLY A 377 -22.25 -11.48 -22.72
CA GLY A 377 -22.95 -10.20 -22.82
C GLY A 377 -22.37 -9.11 -21.92
N ARG A 378 -21.22 -9.38 -21.27
CA ARG A 378 -20.46 -8.44 -20.45
C ARG A 378 -19.19 -8.07 -21.20
N THR A 379 -19.16 -6.92 -21.86
CA THR A 379 -18.08 -6.49 -22.74
C THR A 379 -17.38 -5.22 -22.30
N THR A 380 -17.77 -4.67 -21.14
CA THR A 380 -17.24 -3.40 -20.61
C THR A 380 -17.12 -3.48 -19.10
N ILE A 381 -16.04 -2.87 -18.56
CA ILE A 381 -15.83 -2.64 -17.12
C ILE A 381 -14.94 -1.38 -16.94
N GLY A 382 -15.04 -0.73 -15.78
CA GLY A 382 -14.26 0.48 -15.47
C GLY A 382 -15.05 1.76 -15.65
N LYS A 383 -16.26 1.66 -16.21
CA LYS A 383 -17.22 2.74 -16.36
C LYS A 383 -18.53 2.28 -15.73
N PHE A 384 -19.15 3.12 -14.93
CA PHE A 384 -20.47 2.82 -14.39
C PHE A 384 -21.46 2.76 -15.54
N ASP A 385 -21.78 1.56 -15.98
CA ASP A 385 -22.71 1.28 -17.06
C ASP A 385 -23.86 0.41 -16.53
N LEU A 386 -24.95 1.07 -16.19
CA LEU A 386 -26.17 0.41 -15.68
C LEU A 386 -26.76 -0.56 -16.70
N SER A 387 -26.55 -0.37 -18.01
CA SER A 387 -27.04 -1.27 -19.06
C SER A 387 -26.29 -2.60 -19.08
N ALA A 388 -25.08 -2.65 -18.56
CA ALA A 388 -24.28 -3.86 -18.44
C ALA A 388 -24.62 -4.69 -17.18
N GLY A 389 -25.50 -4.19 -16.32
CA GLY A 389 -25.89 -4.86 -15.08
C GLY A 389 -24.76 -4.93 -14.04
N LEU A 390 -23.76 -4.08 -14.16
CA LEU A 390 -22.62 -4.02 -13.23
C LEU A 390 -22.92 -3.05 -12.10
N SER A 391 -22.81 -3.50 -10.87
CA SER A 391 -22.88 -2.65 -9.69
C SER A 391 -21.54 -2.00 -9.34
N ASP A 392 -20.42 -2.54 -9.84
CA ASP A 392 -19.04 -2.12 -9.63
C ASP A 392 -18.37 -1.67 -10.93
N GLY A 393 -19.04 -0.87 -11.72
CA GLY A 393 -18.56 -0.44 -13.04
C GLY A 393 -17.19 0.22 -13.07
N ALA A 394 -16.64 0.63 -11.92
CA ALA A 394 -15.34 1.28 -11.83
C ALA A 394 -14.23 0.29 -11.43
N LEU A 395 -13.07 0.36 -12.09
CA LEU A 395 -11.84 -0.26 -11.63
C LEU A 395 -11.22 0.64 -10.56
N THR A 396 -11.32 0.25 -9.30
CA THR A 396 -10.87 1.05 -8.16
C THR A 396 -9.53 0.58 -7.62
N PHE A 397 -8.73 1.52 -7.12
CA PHE A 397 -7.59 1.21 -6.27
C PHE A 397 -8.05 0.65 -4.91
N SER A 398 -7.13 0.16 -4.11
CA SER A 398 -7.45 -0.43 -2.79
C SER A 398 -8.09 0.55 -1.82
N ASP A 399 -7.85 1.84 -1.98
CA ASP A 399 -8.47 2.92 -1.22
C ASP A 399 -9.89 3.30 -1.70
N GLY A 400 -10.42 2.59 -2.70
CA GLY A 400 -11.72 2.84 -3.30
C GLY A 400 -11.77 3.97 -4.33
N THR A 401 -10.66 4.67 -4.60
CA THR A 401 -10.60 5.70 -5.64
C THR A 401 -10.60 5.08 -7.04
N ASN A 402 -11.20 5.78 -8.01
CA ASN A 402 -11.34 5.28 -9.38
C ASN A 402 -10.00 5.39 -10.13
N SER A 403 -9.56 4.31 -10.74
CA SER A 403 -8.35 4.28 -11.58
C SER A 403 -8.48 5.06 -12.89
N GLY A 404 -9.69 5.37 -13.31
CA GLY A 404 -9.99 5.96 -14.61
C GLY A 404 -9.75 5.05 -15.81
N ILE A 405 -9.28 3.80 -15.58
CA ILE A 405 -9.12 2.81 -16.64
C ILE A 405 -10.50 2.27 -17.04
N VAL A 406 -10.75 2.21 -18.35
CA VAL A 406 -11.95 1.61 -18.93
C VAL A 406 -11.53 0.51 -19.87
N ILE A 407 -12.12 -0.68 -19.71
CA ILE A 407 -11.98 -1.79 -20.62
C ILE A 407 -13.31 -1.93 -21.35
N SER A 408 -13.29 -2.01 -22.68
CA SER A 408 -14.48 -2.08 -23.51
C SER A 408 -14.24 -2.94 -24.74
N GLU A 409 -15.27 -3.15 -25.52
CA GLU A 409 -15.24 -3.91 -26.77
C GLU A 409 -14.60 -5.30 -26.62
N VAL A 410 -14.85 -5.96 -25.47
CA VAL A 410 -14.35 -7.31 -25.25
C VAL A 410 -15.00 -8.26 -26.23
N GLY A 411 -14.16 -8.99 -26.98
CA GLY A 411 -14.55 -9.84 -28.08
C GLY A 411 -15.11 -11.21 -27.66
N SER A 412 -15.13 -12.12 -28.64
CA SER A 412 -15.54 -13.51 -28.43
C SER A 412 -14.45 -14.34 -27.75
N ALA A 413 -14.83 -15.16 -26.78
CA ALA A 413 -13.96 -16.08 -26.06
C ALA A 413 -13.96 -17.50 -26.68
N GLU A 414 -14.60 -17.72 -27.84
CA GLU A 414 -14.68 -19.05 -28.46
C GLU A 414 -13.33 -19.51 -29.03
N GLY A 415 -12.51 -18.58 -29.54
CA GLY A 415 -11.19 -18.84 -30.11
C GLY A 415 -10.08 -19.06 -29.08
N SER A 416 -8.86 -19.18 -29.59
CA SER A 416 -7.62 -19.19 -28.78
C SER A 416 -7.10 -17.79 -28.46
N GLN A 417 -7.78 -16.76 -28.97
CA GLN A 417 -7.47 -15.34 -28.73
C GLN A 417 -8.75 -14.56 -28.45
N ILE A 418 -8.61 -13.51 -27.66
CA ILE A 418 -9.66 -12.53 -27.40
C ILE A 418 -9.10 -11.12 -27.53
N THR A 419 -9.89 -10.19 -28.06
CA THR A 419 -9.52 -8.77 -28.17
C THR A 419 -10.30 -7.94 -27.15
N LEU A 420 -9.69 -6.84 -26.75
CA LEU A 420 -10.35 -5.82 -25.91
C LEU A 420 -9.70 -4.47 -26.17
N LYS A 421 -10.44 -3.40 -25.89
CA LYS A 421 -9.93 -2.05 -25.89
C LYS A 421 -9.72 -1.57 -24.47
N VAL A 422 -8.57 -0.94 -24.22
CA VAL A 422 -8.25 -0.28 -22.95
C VAL A 422 -8.13 1.21 -23.19
N ASP A 423 -8.85 2.01 -22.42
CA ASP A 423 -8.75 3.46 -22.37
C ASP A 423 -8.20 3.91 -21.01
N PHE A 424 -7.22 4.82 -21.04
CA PHE A 424 -6.60 5.40 -19.86
C PHE A 424 -7.07 6.83 -19.63
N PRO A 425 -7.17 7.30 -18.38
CA PRO A 425 -7.49 8.68 -18.08
C PRO A 425 -6.38 9.62 -18.55
N LYS A 426 -6.77 10.78 -19.02
CA LYS A 426 -5.81 11.84 -19.35
C LYS A 426 -5.46 12.61 -18.09
N VAL A 427 -4.19 12.69 -17.78
CA VAL A 427 -3.65 13.45 -16.64
C VAL A 427 -2.83 14.60 -17.19
N SER A 428 -3.14 15.83 -16.76
CA SER A 428 -2.34 17.00 -17.13
C SER A 428 -0.96 16.93 -16.47
N ASP A 429 0.06 17.47 -17.11
CA ASP A 429 1.41 17.48 -16.53
C ASP A 429 1.46 18.28 -15.22
N SER A 430 0.60 19.29 -15.08
CA SER A 430 0.46 20.04 -13.82
C SER A 430 -0.08 19.21 -12.64
N ALA A 431 -0.70 18.06 -12.89
CA ALA A 431 -1.18 17.16 -11.84
C ALA A 431 -0.13 16.13 -11.40
N LYS A 432 0.96 15.98 -12.13
CA LYS A 432 2.01 15.00 -11.84
C LYS A 432 3.00 15.49 -10.79
N TRP A 433 3.57 14.56 -10.05
CA TRP A 433 4.69 14.77 -9.16
C TRP A 433 6.00 14.46 -9.87
N THR A 434 7.04 15.27 -9.63
CA THR A 434 8.38 15.03 -10.15
C THR A 434 9.24 14.40 -9.07
N ASP A 435 9.82 13.23 -9.33
CA ASP A 435 10.81 12.60 -8.44
C ASP A 435 12.11 13.43 -8.48
N CYS A 436 12.64 13.74 -7.31
CA CYS A 436 13.87 14.52 -7.15
C CYS A 436 15.14 13.65 -7.18
N GLY A 437 15.04 12.36 -7.51
CA GLY A 437 16.19 11.45 -7.64
C GLY A 437 16.95 11.15 -6.34
N PHE A 438 16.34 11.38 -5.17
CA PHE A 438 17.01 11.23 -3.89
C PHE A 438 17.41 9.80 -3.56
N ALA A 439 16.64 8.81 -3.97
CA ALA A 439 16.89 7.40 -3.68
C ALA A 439 18.32 6.97 -4.08
N SER A 440 18.82 7.44 -5.23
CA SER A 440 20.18 7.13 -5.70
C SER A 440 21.28 7.79 -4.87
N ALA A 441 21.01 8.93 -4.24
CA ALA A 441 21.95 9.64 -3.38
C ALA A 441 21.98 9.07 -1.95
N ALA A 442 20.86 8.57 -1.45
CA ALA A 442 20.71 8.07 -0.09
C ALA A 442 21.31 6.66 0.13
N GLY A 443 21.62 5.92 -0.95
CA GLY A 443 22.15 4.55 -0.87
C GLY A 443 21.05 3.48 -0.84
N ASN A 444 21.45 2.21 -0.68
CA ASN A 444 20.58 1.03 -0.89
C ASN A 444 20.01 0.43 0.39
N SER A 445 20.10 1.10 1.55
CA SER A 445 19.48 0.57 2.78
C SER A 445 17.96 0.48 2.63
N LYS A 446 17.39 -0.71 2.86
CA LYS A 446 15.97 -1.01 2.73
C LYS A 446 15.37 -1.49 4.05
N ASN A 447 15.65 -0.76 5.12
CA ASN A 447 15.20 -1.10 6.44
C ASN A 447 13.92 -0.34 6.81
N ALA A 448 12.92 -1.02 7.37
CA ALA A 448 11.66 -0.40 7.78
C ALA A 448 11.80 0.65 8.90
N TRP A 449 12.90 0.62 9.62
CA TRP A 449 13.24 1.58 10.69
C TRP A 449 14.07 2.78 10.20
N ASN A 450 14.33 2.87 8.90
CA ASN A 450 14.93 4.06 8.31
C ASN A 450 13.99 5.26 8.47
N GLN A 451 14.57 6.46 8.61
CA GLN A 451 13.80 7.67 8.85
C GLN A 451 14.33 8.82 7.99
N ILE A 452 13.44 9.74 7.65
CA ILE A 452 13.76 10.92 6.86
C ILE A 452 13.05 12.15 7.45
N ALA A 453 13.80 13.26 7.56
CA ALA A 453 13.25 14.56 7.90
C ALA A 453 13.73 15.60 6.90
N MET A 454 12.87 16.55 6.54
CA MET A 454 13.18 17.59 5.57
C MET A 454 12.86 18.97 6.13
N THR A 455 13.73 19.94 5.87
CA THR A 455 13.49 21.34 6.15
C THR A 455 13.91 22.23 4.99
N LEU A 456 13.43 23.46 4.97
CA LEU A 456 13.89 24.48 4.04
C LEU A 456 14.84 25.46 4.76
N CYS A 457 15.95 25.78 4.10
CA CYS A 457 16.76 26.92 4.47
C CYS A 457 16.77 27.90 3.29
N GLY A 458 16.08 29.03 3.44
CA GLY A 458 15.62 29.85 2.32
C GLY A 458 14.62 29.06 1.47
N GLN A 459 14.92 28.90 0.18
CA GLN A 459 14.07 28.14 -0.77
C GLN A 459 14.66 26.75 -1.09
N LYS A 460 15.77 26.36 -0.46
CA LYS A 460 16.45 25.10 -0.73
C LYS A 460 16.03 24.01 0.26
N PRO A 461 15.71 22.80 -0.21
CA PRO A 461 15.47 21.66 0.66
C PRO A 461 16.77 21.06 1.19
N TYR A 462 16.74 20.74 2.48
CA TYR A 462 17.75 19.97 3.19
C TYR A 462 17.09 18.76 3.84
N VAL A 463 17.77 17.63 3.81
CA VAL A 463 17.23 16.35 4.24
C VAL A 463 18.20 15.67 5.20
N LEU A 464 17.69 15.24 6.33
CA LEU A 464 18.37 14.36 7.27
C LEU A 464 17.78 12.96 7.15
N THR A 465 18.64 11.96 6.93
CA THR A 465 18.25 10.55 6.97
C THR A 465 18.91 9.84 8.15
N TYR A 466 18.19 8.89 8.72
CA TYR A 466 18.73 7.86 9.58
C TYR A 466 18.64 6.51 8.85
N THR A 467 19.77 5.79 8.75
CA THR A 467 19.83 4.43 8.23
C THR A 467 20.13 3.47 9.37
N LYS A 468 19.21 2.53 9.63
CA LYS A 468 19.30 1.57 10.74
C LYS A 468 20.51 0.64 10.60
N ASP A 469 20.75 0.15 9.38
CA ASP A 469 21.80 -0.84 9.12
C ASP A 469 23.20 -0.30 9.39
N ASP A 470 23.41 1.00 9.14
CA ASP A 470 24.68 1.68 9.39
C ASP A 470 24.72 2.42 10.72
N ALA A 471 23.59 2.53 11.42
CA ALA A 471 23.36 3.39 12.57
C ALA A 471 23.88 4.82 12.33
N ALA A 472 23.54 5.39 11.16
CA ALA A 472 24.11 6.64 10.68
C ALA A 472 23.06 7.71 10.41
N LEU A 473 23.35 8.93 10.88
CA LEU A 473 22.66 10.15 10.48
C LEU A 473 23.43 10.82 9.34
N THR A 474 22.72 11.20 8.25
CA THR A 474 23.34 11.85 7.10
C THR A 474 22.52 13.05 6.65
N LEU A 475 23.16 14.22 6.56
CA LEU A 475 22.56 15.46 6.06
C LEU A 475 22.91 15.67 4.59
N TYR A 476 21.89 15.97 3.79
CA TYR A 476 21.99 16.29 2.37
C TYR A 476 21.43 17.67 2.07
N SER A 477 21.97 18.32 1.04
CA SER A 477 21.37 19.49 0.38
C SER A 477 21.04 19.18 -1.06
N CYS A 478 20.02 19.86 -1.60
CA CYS A 478 19.67 19.80 -3.01
C CYS A 478 20.04 21.07 -3.74
N GLU A 479 20.78 20.94 -4.86
CA GLU A 479 21.08 22.04 -5.77
C GLU A 479 20.75 21.60 -7.20
N GLN A 480 19.81 22.30 -7.84
CA GLN A 480 19.38 21.98 -9.22
C GLN A 480 19.07 20.48 -9.40
N ASP A 481 18.26 19.94 -8.49
CA ASP A 481 17.86 18.53 -8.44
C ASP A 481 19.04 17.52 -8.24
N THR A 482 20.21 18.02 -7.83
CA THR A 482 21.35 17.19 -7.49
C THR A 482 21.54 17.18 -5.99
N TRP A 483 21.56 16.00 -5.40
CA TRP A 483 21.73 15.81 -3.96
C TRP A 483 23.20 15.67 -3.59
N LYS A 484 23.65 16.46 -2.63
CA LYS A 484 25.01 16.45 -2.11
C LYS A 484 24.99 16.10 -0.63
N LYS A 485 25.76 15.10 -0.23
CA LYS A 485 26.03 14.79 1.18
C LYS A 485 26.90 15.91 1.79
N LEU A 486 26.41 16.52 2.87
CA LEU A 486 27.09 17.57 3.62
C LEU A 486 27.76 17.04 4.86
N TYR A 487 27.08 16.20 5.62
CA TYR A 487 27.51 15.71 6.93
C TYR A 487 27.07 14.27 7.13
N GLN A 488 27.86 13.50 7.89
CA GLN A 488 27.50 12.16 8.33
C GLN A 488 28.15 11.87 9.68
N GLN A 489 27.37 11.26 10.58
CA GLN A 489 27.91 10.70 11.82
C GLN A 489 27.26 9.35 12.12
N LYS A 490 28.03 8.47 12.79
CA LYS A 490 27.48 7.28 13.41
C LYS A 490 26.94 7.61 14.78
N ILE A 491 25.81 7.03 15.14
CA ILE A 491 25.22 7.10 16.47
C ILE A 491 25.14 5.69 17.05
N SER A 492 24.90 5.56 18.37
CA SER A 492 24.75 4.26 19.00
C SER A 492 23.57 3.48 18.43
N GLU A 493 22.42 4.09 18.46
CA GLU A 493 21.15 3.62 17.86
C GLU A 493 20.13 4.75 18.00
N ASN A 494 19.16 4.84 17.08
CA ASN A 494 18.03 5.73 17.27
C ASN A 494 16.85 4.93 17.84
N TYR A 495 16.46 5.22 19.08
CA TYR A 495 15.30 4.63 19.77
C TYR A 495 14.03 5.46 19.58
N GLY A 496 14.14 6.68 19.08
CA GLY A 496 13.02 7.54 18.76
C GLY A 496 12.29 7.08 17.50
N ASN A 497 11.02 7.43 17.40
CA ASN A 497 10.21 7.12 16.22
C ASN A 497 10.54 8.04 15.04
N GLU A 498 11.23 9.15 15.26
CA GLU A 498 11.53 10.16 14.23
C GLU A 498 12.86 10.84 14.50
N VAL A 499 13.57 11.22 13.42
CA VAL A 499 14.64 12.23 13.49
C VAL A 499 14.05 13.59 13.13
N LYS A 500 14.60 14.66 13.70
CA LYS A 500 14.14 16.03 13.44
C LYS A 500 15.26 16.90 12.91
N LEU A 501 14.91 17.80 12.00
CA LEU A 501 15.81 18.74 11.36
C LEU A 501 15.15 20.12 11.28
N CYS A 502 15.82 21.17 11.73
CA CYS A 502 15.39 22.53 11.47
C CYS A 502 16.59 23.45 11.18
N ALA A 503 16.30 24.56 10.52
CA ALA A 503 17.26 25.62 10.28
C ALA A 503 16.91 26.84 11.14
N TYR A 504 17.89 27.39 11.85
CA TYR A 504 17.75 28.60 12.65
C TYR A 504 18.99 29.47 12.54
N ASN A 505 18.82 30.74 12.19
CA ASN A 505 19.91 31.74 12.01
C ASN A 505 21.08 31.20 11.15
N GLY A 506 20.77 30.58 10.04
CA GLY A 506 21.76 30.05 9.09
C GLY A 506 22.53 28.80 9.53
N SER A 507 22.18 28.22 10.68
CA SER A 507 22.73 26.96 11.19
C SER A 507 21.68 25.87 11.16
N PHE A 508 22.13 24.60 11.02
CA PHE A 508 21.24 23.44 11.11
C PHE A 508 21.30 22.82 12.49
N TYR A 509 20.14 22.46 12.98
CA TYR A 509 19.94 21.73 14.21
C TYR A 509 19.22 20.42 13.90
N PHE A 510 19.67 19.33 14.47
CA PHE A 510 19.01 18.06 14.37
C PHE A 510 18.90 17.38 15.72
N ALA A 511 17.90 16.55 15.86
CA ALA A 511 17.66 15.79 17.07
C ALA A 511 17.26 14.35 16.78
N TYR A 512 17.65 13.46 17.66
CA TYR A 512 17.32 12.03 17.66
C TYR A 512 17.25 11.52 19.11
N ALA A 513 16.72 10.33 19.33
CA ALA A 513 16.71 9.73 20.66
C ALA A 513 17.56 8.45 20.67
N ASP A 514 18.45 8.32 21.66
CA ASP A 514 19.25 7.12 21.88
C ASP A 514 19.08 6.61 23.34
N ALA A 515 19.95 5.70 23.76
CA ALA A 515 19.91 5.13 25.11
C ALA A 515 20.10 6.18 26.25
N ALA A 516 20.72 7.32 25.97
CA ALA A 516 20.91 8.41 26.93
C ALA A 516 19.67 9.31 27.02
N GLY A 517 18.84 9.36 26.00
CA GLY A 517 17.67 10.22 25.88
C GLY A 517 17.62 10.95 24.55
N ILE A 518 17.06 12.17 24.53
CA ILE A 518 17.01 12.99 23.32
C ILE A 518 18.31 13.79 23.20
N GLU A 519 19.01 13.56 22.10
CA GLU A 519 20.19 14.33 21.71
C GLU A 519 19.77 15.45 20.76
N ILE A 520 20.20 16.69 21.07
CA ILE A 520 20.08 17.84 20.17
C ILE A 520 21.46 18.36 19.82
N GLU A 521 21.72 18.51 18.54
CA GLU A 521 23.02 18.90 18.01
C GLU A 521 22.89 20.04 17.00
N LYS A 522 23.88 20.96 17.03
CA LYS A 522 24.02 22.08 16.09
C LYS A 522 25.23 21.89 15.22
N LEU A 523 25.11 22.05 13.92
CA LEU A 523 26.21 22.06 12.98
C LEU A 523 26.80 23.46 12.83
N ASP A 524 28.10 23.51 12.49
CA ASP A 524 28.73 24.75 12.03
C ASP A 524 28.10 25.21 10.68
N ALA A 525 28.41 26.46 10.30
CA ALA A 525 27.85 27.06 9.06
C ALA A 525 28.26 26.30 7.79
N SER A 526 29.36 25.53 7.83
CA SER A 526 29.82 24.69 6.71
C SER A 526 29.23 23.29 6.74
N CYS A 527 28.43 22.95 7.74
CA CYS A 527 27.90 21.61 7.99
C CYS A 527 28.99 20.53 8.10
N SER A 528 30.16 20.86 8.58
CA SER A 528 31.29 19.94 8.64
C SER A 528 31.45 19.25 10.00
N ARG A 529 30.93 19.84 11.06
CA ARG A 529 31.05 19.33 12.42
C ARG A 529 29.93 19.84 13.34
N VAL A 530 29.69 19.08 14.41
CA VAL A 530 28.86 19.52 15.55
C VAL A 530 29.65 20.56 16.39
N THR A 531 28.99 21.68 16.66
CA THR A 531 29.53 22.78 17.48
C THR A 531 28.93 22.86 18.89
N GLU A 532 27.70 22.46 19.01
CA GLU A 532 26.94 22.46 20.27
C GLU A 532 26.14 21.16 20.35
N LYS A 533 26.11 20.58 21.56
CA LYS A 533 25.33 19.33 21.83
C LYS A 533 24.73 19.39 23.23
N GLN A 534 23.51 18.94 23.39
CA GLN A 534 22.79 18.79 24.66
C GLN A 534 21.99 17.48 24.68
N THR A 535 21.86 16.90 25.87
CA THR A 535 21.10 15.67 26.10
C THR A 535 19.94 15.93 27.06
N ILE A 536 18.76 15.42 26.74
CA ILE A 536 17.59 15.39 27.64
C ILE A 536 17.39 13.93 28.07
N ALA A 537 17.91 13.63 29.27
CA ALA A 537 17.93 12.25 29.77
C ALA A 537 16.51 11.68 30.01
N GLY A 538 16.32 10.40 29.65
CA GLY A 538 15.09 9.64 29.93
C GLY A 538 13.87 10.07 29.13
N ALA A 539 14.05 10.80 28.03
CA ALA A 539 13.01 11.22 27.11
C ALA A 539 13.28 10.59 25.72
N ALA A 540 12.24 10.23 24.99
CA ALA A 540 12.37 9.55 23.70
C ALA A 540 11.40 10.05 22.62
N ASP A 541 10.20 10.50 22.96
CA ASP A 541 9.19 11.01 22.01
C ASP A 541 9.22 12.54 22.03
N PHE A 542 9.45 13.18 20.89
CA PHE A 542 9.72 14.62 20.83
C PHE A 542 9.41 15.25 19.47
N ASP A 543 9.28 16.57 19.47
CA ASP A 543 9.33 17.40 18.27
C ASP A 543 10.26 18.60 18.47
N MET A 544 10.78 19.13 17.35
CA MET A 544 11.74 20.22 17.36
C MET A 544 11.42 21.24 16.26
N GLN A 545 11.38 22.51 16.62
CA GLN A 545 11.12 23.61 15.69
C GLN A 545 11.91 24.87 16.03
N ALA A 546 12.31 25.61 14.99
CA ALA A 546 12.85 26.95 15.14
C ALA A 546 11.73 27.92 15.55
N GLY A 547 11.99 28.72 16.58
CA GLY A 547 11.15 29.82 17.04
C GLY A 547 11.83 31.17 16.82
N ALA A 548 11.25 32.24 17.40
CA ALA A 548 11.75 33.60 17.21
C ALA A 548 13.14 33.81 17.86
N ASP A 549 13.47 33.15 18.95
CA ASP A 549 14.65 33.39 19.73
C ASP A 549 15.53 32.16 20.03
N GLY A 550 15.20 31.00 19.46
CA GLY A 550 15.94 29.76 19.64
C GLY A 550 15.28 28.57 18.96
N VAL A 551 15.82 27.38 19.22
CA VAL A 551 15.24 26.11 18.75
C VAL A 551 14.47 25.49 19.93
N TYR A 552 13.18 25.28 19.75
CA TYR A 552 12.30 24.74 20.77
C TYR A 552 12.15 23.22 20.60
N LEU A 553 12.04 22.53 21.74
CA LEU A 553 11.71 21.12 21.83
C LEU A 553 10.47 20.96 22.72
N VAL A 554 9.55 20.09 22.28
CA VAL A 554 8.52 19.52 23.15
C VAL A 554 8.76 18.02 23.20
N TYR A 555 8.66 17.43 24.38
CA TYR A 555 8.97 16.02 24.57
C TYR A 555 8.15 15.40 25.70
N THR A 556 8.08 14.08 25.71
CA THR A 556 7.47 13.32 26.80
C THR A 556 8.55 12.64 27.64
N GLN A 557 8.36 12.61 28.95
CA GLN A 557 9.23 11.87 29.85
C GLN A 557 8.42 10.81 30.59
N ASN A 558 8.97 9.60 30.65
CA ASN A 558 8.30 8.43 31.22
C ASN A 558 6.92 8.15 30.58
N ASN A 559 6.67 8.62 29.36
CA ASN A 559 5.42 8.53 28.63
C ASN A 559 4.18 9.10 29.36
N THR A 560 4.36 9.89 30.42
CA THR A 560 3.26 10.39 31.25
C THR A 560 3.19 11.89 31.33
N THR A 561 4.31 12.59 31.25
CA THR A 561 4.38 14.04 31.43
C THR A 561 5.04 14.69 30.24
N ALA A 562 4.46 15.78 29.76
CA ALA A 562 4.98 16.56 28.67
C ALA A 562 5.71 17.81 29.14
N TYR A 563 6.80 18.11 28.47
CA TYR A 563 7.67 19.23 28.77
C TYR A 563 8.06 19.99 27.49
N ALA A 564 8.38 21.29 27.68
CA ALA A 564 8.97 22.12 26.63
C ALA A 564 10.27 22.77 27.13
N ARG A 565 11.22 22.95 26.24
CA ARG A 565 12.51 23.64 26.44
C ARG A 565 12.92 24.38 25.20
N CYS A 566 13.72 25.44 25.37
CA CYS A 566 14.36 26.17 24.29
C CYS A 566 15.87 25.94 24.31
N PHE A 567 16.47 25.57 23.18
CA PHE A 567 17.90 25.49 22.97
C PHE A 567 18.40 26.81 22.38
N LYS A 568 19.20 27.52 23.11
CA LYS A 568 19.72 28.85 22.76
C LYS A 568 21.12 29.03 23.27
N ALA A 569 22.03 29.49 22.42
CA ALA A 569 23.45 29.76 22.78
C ALA A 569 24.12 28.58 23.50
N GLY A 570 23.91 27.35 22.98
CA GLY A 570 24.55 26.14 23.51
C GLY A 570 23.91 25.58 24.80
N SER A 571 22.83 26.17 25.30
CA SER A 571 22.18 25.77 26.54
C SER A 571 20.69 25.55 26.36
N LEU A 572 20.15 24.58 27.12
CA LEU A 572 18.71 24.36 27.24
C LEU A 572 18.12 25.26 28.32
N SER A 573 16.99 25.91 28.03
CA SER A 573 16.23 26.70 29.02
C SER A 573 15.75 25.86 30.20
N VAL A 574 15.19 26.53 31.23
CA VAL A 574 14.42 25.87 32.26
C VAL A 574 13.27 25.05 31.64
N THR A 575 13.00 23.91 32.25
CA THR A 575 11.95 23.01 31.79
C THR A 575 10.57 23.59 32.10
N THR A 576 9.73 23.76 31.05
CA THR A 576 8.33 24.12 31.22
C THR A 576 7.50 22.84 31.27
N ASN A 577 6.76 22.61 32.34
CA ASN A 577 5.88 21.46 32.50
C ASN A 577 4.51 21.75 31.87
N LEU A 578 4.13 21.00 30.86
CA LEU A 578 2.86 21.11 30.15
C LEU A 578 1.76 20.17 30.71
N GLY A 579 2.05 19.49 31.80
CA GLY A 579 1.11 18.67 32.55
C GLY A 579 1.29 17.17 32.39
N SER A 580 0.67 16.46 33.33
CA SER A 580 0.61 14.99 33.32
C SER A 580 -0.66 14.50 32.66
N TYR A 581 -0.55 13.35 32.02
CA TYR A 581 -1.63 12.71 31.27
C TYR A 581 -2.14 11.44 31.97
N TYR A 582 -1.85 11.30 33.25
CA TYR A 582 -2.30 10.20 34.11
C TYR A 582 -3.78 10.35 34.44
N THR A 583 -4.56 9.26 34.38
CA THR A 583 -5.89 9.20 34.96
C THR A 583 -5.89 8.31 36.21
N THR A 584 -6.61 8.71 37.25
CA THR A 584 -6.65 8.09 38.58
C THR A 584 -7.43 6.75 38.65
N ALA A 585 -7.82 6.15 37.53
CA ALA A 585 -8.71 4.98 37.46
C ALA A 585 -8.05 3.69 36.95
N GLY A 586 -6.75 3.50 37.17
CA GLY A 586 -6.09 2.21 36.89
C GLY A 586 -5.82 1.89 35.42
N THR A 587 -6.16 2.76 34.48
CA THR A 587 -5.80 2.68 33.06
C THR A 587 -4.67 3.66 32.76
N ASN A 588 -3.53 3.12 32.38
CA ASN A 588 -2.36 3.95 32.01
C ASN A 588 -2.60 4.61 30.66
N TYR A 589 -2.94 5.89 30.64
CA TYR A 589 -2.90 6.70 29.43
C TYR A 589 -1.56 7.42 29.34
N PHE A 590 -0.96 7.38 28.17
CA PHE A 590 0.36 7.95 27.92
C PHE A 590 0.24 9.28 27.16
N ALA A 591 1.14 10.22 27.44
CA ALA A 591 1.42 11.35 26.59
C ALA A 591 2.23 10.89 25.38
N GLY A 592 1.86 11.29 24.18
CA GLY A 592 2.59 10.92 22.99
C GLY A 592 2.38 11.86 21.81
N GLN A 593 3.17 11.66 20.77
CA GLN A 593 3.15 12.43 19.52
C GLN A 593 3.22 13.94 19.77
N PRO A 594 4.21 14.47 20.51
CA PRO A 594 4.37 15.90 20.68
C PRO A 594 4.60 16.58 19.34
N LYS A 595 4.02 17.78 19.13
CA LYS A 595 4.22 18.61 17.93
C LYS A 595 4.42 20.05 18.33
N LEU A 596 5.27 20.77 17.56
CA LEU A 596 5.57 22.18 17.72
C LEU A 596 5.22 22.98 16.47
N LEU A 597 4.78 24.23 16.67
CA LEU A 597 4.56 25.17 15.59
C LEU A 597 4.78 26.61 16.07
N SER A 598 5.56 27.37 15.29
CA SER A 598 5.80 28.78 15.54
C SER A 598 4.82 29.66 14.78
N ILE A 599 4.18 30.62 15.46
CA ILE A 599 3.31 31.65 14.86
C ILE A 599 3.74 33.02 15.38
N GLY A 600 4.42 33.80 14.56
CA GLY A 600 5.02 35.05 14.97
C GLY A 600 6.05 34.85 16.09
N SER A 601 5.88 35.48 17.24
CA SER A 601 6.72 35.29 18.40
C SER A 601 6.24 34.20 19.36
N SER A 602 5.08 33.60 19.13
CA SER A 602 4.51 32.56 19.97
C SER A 602 4.87 31.18 19.47
N MET A 603 5.12 30.25 20.38
CA MET A 603 5.31 28.84 20.11
C MET A 603 4.07 28.08 20.60
N TYR A 604 3.51 27.24 19.72
CA TYR A 604 2.42 26.34 20.08
C TYR A 604 2.96 24.92 20.19
N ALA A 605 2.64 24.27 21.32
CA ALA A 605 2.96 22.87 21.56
C ALA A 605 1.68 22.06 21.71
N SER A 606 1.57 20.96 21.03
CA SER A 606 0.45 20.04 21.17
C SER A 606 0.92 18.64 21.56
N ILE A 607 0.14 17.95 22.37
CA ILE A 607 0.42 16.61 22.89
C ILE A 607 -0.87 15.79 22.89
N ARG A 608 -0.82 14.57 22.43
CA ARG A 608 -1.94 13.64 22.40
C ARG A 608 -1.98 12.76 23.65
N ASN A 609 -3.16 12.59 24.20
CA ASN A 609 -3.43 11.52 25.17
C ASN A 609 -3.73 10.23 24.40
N THR A 610 -2.93 9.18 24.58
CA THR A 610 -3.04 7.94 23.78
C THR A 610 -4.31 7.14 24.09
N GLY A 611 -4.89 7.29 25.27
CA GLY A 611 -6.11 6.56 25.63
C GLY A 611 -7.40 7.25 25.21
N THR A 612 -7.48 8.59 25.42
CA THR A 612 -8.67 9.37 25.03
C THR A 612 -8.60 9.92 23.63
N MET A 613 -7.44 9.82 22.98
CA MET A 613 -7.11 10.42 21.68
C MET A 613 -7.23 11.94 21.65
N ALA A 614 -7.45 12.61 22.79
CA ALA A 614 -7.56 14.04 22.88
C ALA A 614 -6.20 14.72 22.66
N VAL A 615 -6.19 15.79 21.87
CA VAL A 615 -5.01 16.61 21.61
C VAL A 615 -5.11 17.86 22.46
N ARG A 616 -4.17 18.03 23.40
CA ARG A 616 -4.04 19.25 24.20
C ARG A 616 -3.04 20.19 23.54
N THR A 617 -3.40 21.45 23.48
CA THR A 617 -2.60 22.50 22.82
C THR A 617 -2.30 23.64 23.80
N PHE A 618 -1.05 24.06 23.82
CA PHE A 618 -0.53 25.11 24.68
C PHE A 618 0.12 26.20 23.83
N CYS A 619 -0.10 27.46 24.19
CA CYS A 619 0.66 28.60 23.69
C CYS A 619 1.76 28.93 24.66
N LEU A 620 3.00 28.96 24.21
CA LEU A 620 4.20 29.24 24.99
C LEU A 620 4.71 30.65 24.61
N ASP A 621 5.09 31.47 25.63
CA ASP A 621 5.82 32.71 25.40
C ASP A 621 7.35 32.50 25.49
N ALA A 622 8.11 33.54 25.13
CA ALA A 622 9.58 33.50 25.15
C ALA A 622 10.17 33.27 26.57
N ASN A 623 9.41 33.47 27.65
CA ASN A 623 9.82 33.28 29.02
C ASN A 623 9.52 31.86 29.55
N GLY A 624 8.88 31.02 28.72
CA GLY A 624 8.46 29.67 29.10
C GLY A 624 7.12 29.62 29.86
N ASN A 625 6.40 30.76 29.96
CA ASN A 625 5.04 30.71 30.47
C ASN A 625 4.14 30.07 29.41
N HIS A 626 3.17 29.31 29.85
CA HIS A 626 2.25 28.65 28.95
C HIS A 626 0.78 28.87 29.34
N LYS A 627 -0.05 28.86 28.31
CA LYS A 627 -1.50 28.91 28.43
C LYS A 627 -2.09 27.77 27.61
N GLU A 628 -2.93 26.96 28.23
CA GLU A 628 -3.68 25.94 27.48
C GLU A 628 -4.77 26.62 26.67
N VAL A 629 -4.82 26.27 25.38
CA VAL A 629 -5.81 26.72 24.38
C VAL A 629 -6.56 25.56 23.74
N SER A 630 -6.56 24.40 24.38
CA SER A 630 -7.15 23.16 23.89
C SER A 630 -8.64 23.28 23.59
N ASP A 631 -9.11 22.49 22.63
CA ASP A 631 -10.53 22.23 22.39
C ASP A 631 -10.84 20.76 22.69
N ALA A 632 -11.88 20.50 23.47
CA ALA A 632 -12.29 19.16 23.85
C ALA A 632 -12.74 18.27 22.67
N ALA A 633 -13.14 18.88 21.55
CA ALA A 633 -13.51 18.18 20.35
C ALA A 633 -12.31 17.74 19.49
N THR A 634 -11.12 18.31 19.69
CA THR A 634 -9.91 17.97 18.92
C THR A 634 -9.37 16.62 19.39
N LYS A 635 -9.69 15.57 18.61
CA LYS A 635 -9.31 14.17 18.89
C LYS A 635 -8.84 13.47 17.63
N GLY A 636 -7.89 12.56 17.74
CA GLY A 636 -7.44 11.72 16.63
C GLY A 636 -6.40 10.68 17.02
N SER A 637 -6.30 9.63 16.21
CA SER A 637 -5.28 8.57 16.34
C SER A 637 -3.88 9.11 16.02
N THR A 638 -3.82 10.06 15.10
CA THR A 638 -2.64 10.85 14.74
C THR A 638 -3.06 12.29 14.45
N TYR A 639 -2.10 13.20 14.42
CA TYR A 639 -2.36 14.60 14.09
C TYR A 639 -1.08 15.34 13.63
N GLY A 640 -1.29 16.46 12.94
CA GLY A 640 -0.24 17.41 12.57
C GLY A 640 -0.68 18.86 12.79
N MET A 641 0.27 19.79 12.76
CA MET A 641 0.03 21.20 12.95
C MET A 641 0.53 22.02 11.75
N ALA A 642 -0.20 23.08 11.41
CA ALA A 642 0.19 24.04 10.39
C ALA A 642 -0.31 25.45 10.75
N THR A 643 0.22 26.47 10.06
CA THR A 643 -0.22 27.86 10.22
C THR A 643 -0.18 28.62 8.91
N ASP A 644 -1.14 29.53 8.71
CA ASP A 644 -1.14 30.53 7.65
C ASP A 644 -0.46 31.85 8.08
N GLY A 645 0.24 31.83 9.23
CA GLY A 645 0.84 33.01 9.85
C GLY A 645 -0.09 33.75 10.81
N LYS A 646 -1.38 33.44 10.82
CA LYS A 646 -2.40 34.05 11.67
C LYS A 646 -3.17 33.00 12.50
N ASN A 647 -3.63 31.96 11.85
CA ASN A 647 -4.38 30.88 12.46
C ASN A 647 -3.49 29.68 12.76
N LEU A 648 -3.82 28.94 13.79
CA LEU A 648 -3.29 27.62 14.06
C LEU A 648 -4.27 26.56 13.50
N TYR A 649 -3.74 25.62 12.73
CA TYR A 649 -4.48 24.44 12.27
C TYR A 649 -3.94 23.20 12.99
N VAL A 650 -4.83 22.45 13.65
CA VAL A 650 -4.56 21.12 14.19
C VAL A 650 -5.38 20.14 13.37
N VAL A 651 -4.71 19.42 12.50
CA VAL A 651 -5.35 18.44 11.61
C VAL A 651 -5.26 17.07 12.27
N THR A 652 -6.38 16.45 12.54
CA THR A 652 -6.45 15.15 13.23
C THR A 652 -7.05 14.10 12.31
N CYS A 653 -6.71 12.85 12.57
CA CYS A 653 -7.23 11.69 11.87
C CYS A 653 -7.80 10.67 12.86
N SER A 654 -9.02 10.18 12.59
CA SER A 654 -9.63 9.03 13.27
C SER A 654 -10.50 8.23 12.29
N GLU A 655 -11.72 8.64 12.04
CA GLU A 655 -12.62 8.09 11.02
C GLU A 655 -12.70 9.00 9.78
N GLY A 656 -11.59 9.63 9.44
CA GLY A 656 -11.47 10.66 8.42
C GLY A 656 -10.52 11.76 8.88
N ILE A 657 -10.43 12.84 8.13
CA ILE A 657 -9.58 13.98 8.47
C ILE A 657 -10.47 15.10 9.04
N LEU A 658 -10.09 15.62 10.20
CA LEU A 658 -10.70 16.79 10.80
C LEU A 658 -9.69 17.93 10.79
N VAL A 659 -10.11 19.10 10.30
CA VAL A 659 -9.33 20.34 10.38
C VAL A 659 -9.90 21.20 11.52
N ASN A 660 -9.12 21.34 12.58
CA ASN A 660 -9.46 22.19 13.71
C ASN A 660 -8.65 23.47 13.59
N ARG A 661 -9.30 24.60 13.34
CA ARG A 661 -8.67 25.93 13.17
C ARG A 661 -8.90 26.78 14.40
N TYR A 662 -7.84 27.29 14.99
CA TYR A 662 -7.86 28.25 16.09
C TYR A 662 -7.47 29.62 15.58
N ASP A 663 -8.35 30.61 15.71
CA ASP A 663 -8.18 31.99 15.22
C ASP A 663 -7.55 32.94 16.26
N GLY A 664 -7.06 32.41 17.36
CA GLY A 664 -6.55 33.14 18.52
C GLY A 664 -7.63 33.39 19.58
N LYS A 665 -8.91 33.12 19.31
CA LYS A 665 -10.03 33.30 20.23
C LYS A 665 -10.89 32.03 20.35
N ALA A 666 -11.25 31.43 19.23
CA ALA A 666 -12.16 30.28 19.16
C ALA A 666 -11.64 29.21 18.20
N TRP A 667 -12.12 27.98 18.42
CA TRP A 667 -11.89 26.85 17.53
C TRP A 667 -13.05 26.69 16.54
N HIS A 668 -12.72 26.35 15.32
CA HIS A 668 -13.64 26.03 14.23
C HIS A 668 -13.24 24.66 13.66
N CYS A 669 -14.18 23.72 13.62
CA CYS A 669 -13.93 22.37 13.16
C CYS A 669 -14.62 22.10 11.83
N SER A 670 -13.89 21.53 10.88
CA SER A 670 -14.38 21.11 9.58
C SER A 670 -14.01 19.66 9.34
N LYS A 671 -14.98 18.83 8.93
CA LYS A 671 -14.76 17.41 8.63
C LYS A 671 -14.44 17.24 7.15
N MET A 672 -13.35 16.60 6.88
CA MET A 672 -12.98 16.12 5.57
C MET A 672 -13.40 14.65 5.40
N LYS A 673 -13.05 14.06 4.35
CA LYS A 673 -13.21 12.70 3.88
C LYS A 673 -13.35 11.62 4.99
N ASP A 674 -14.31 10.74 4.81
CA ASP A 674 -14.37 9.46 5.52
C ASP A 674 -13.34 8.49 4.93
N GLY A 675 -12.65 7.73 5.77
CA GLY A 675 -11.69 6.70 5.35
C GLY A 675 -10.64 6.40 6.41
N THR A 676 -10.02 5.23 6.30
CA THR A 676 -8.95 4.81 7.21
C THR A 676 -7.63 5.45 6.77
N ILE A 677 -7.21 6.48 7.48
CA ILE A 677 -5.95 7.20 7.28
C ILE A 677 -5.08 6.94 8.49
N SER A 678 -3.81 6.60 8.27
CA SER A 678 -2.86 6.27 9.34
C SER A 678 -2.00 7.44 9.78
N ASP A 679 -1.81 8.44 8.91
CA ASP A 679 -0.97 9.61 9.21
C ASP A 679 -1.43 10.85 8.45
N VAL A 680 -1.21 12.04 9.05
CA VAL A 680 -1.52 13.35 8.49
C VAL A 680 -0.41 14.35 8.76
N VAL A 681 0.12 14.97 7.73
CA VAL A 681 1.16 16.01 7.83
C VAL A 681 0.70 17.27 7.07
N PRO A 682 0.20 18.29 7.77
CA PRO A 682 -0.28 19.50 7.14
C PRO A 682 0.85 20.52 6.93
N VAL A 683 0.70 21.36 5.89
CA VAL A 683 1.47 22.57 5.66
C VAL A 683 0.56 23.65 5.09
N CYS A 684 0.75 24.88 5.49
CA CYS A 684 0.02 26.01 4.92
C CYS A 684 0.94 26.89 4.07
N ARG A 685 0.47 27.26 2.90
CA ARG A 685 1.18 28.19 2.01
C ARG A 685 0.23 29.22 1.41
N GLN A 686 0.55 30.51 1.57
CA GLN A 686 -0.25 31.63 1.06
C GLN A 686 -1.76 31.49 1.37
N GLY A 687 -2.08 31.10 2.60
CA GLY A 687 -3.46 30.93 3.05
C GLY A 687 -4.14 29.62 2.63
N THR A 688 -3.49 28.79 1.82
CA THR A 688 -4.00 27.46 1.44
C THR A 688 -3.39 26.39 2.34
N LEU A 689 -4.22 25.56 2.94
CA LEU A 689 -3.80 24.41 3.73
C LEU A 689 -3.70 23.18 2.82
N PHE A 690 -2.53 22.55 2.84
CA PHE A 690 -2.28 21.25 2.21
C PHE A 690 -2.11 20.20 3.31
N VAL A 691 -2.66 19.00 3.09
CA VAL A 691 -2.59 17.88 4.04
C VAL A 691 -2.07 16.65 3.30
N LEU A 692 -0.84 16.26 3.61
CA LEU A 692 -0.27 15.01 3.16
C LEU A 692 -0.82 13.89 4.06
N THR A 693 -1.28 12.80 3.45
CA THR A 693 -1.89 11.68 4.16
C THR A 693 -1.27 10.37 3.73
N SER A 694 -1.24 9.40 4.63
CA SER A 694 -0.98 8.01 4.30
C SER A 694 -2.18 7.16 4.69
N GLY A 695 -2.63 6.28 3.81
CA GLY A 695 -3.61 5.27 4.17
C GLY A 695 -3.00 4.18 5.06
N ALA A 696 -3.82 3.49 5.85
CA ALA A 696 -3.36 2.40 6.69
C ALA A 696 -2.96 1.19 5.83
N TYR A 697 -1.80 0.61 6.10
CA TYR A 697 -1.22 -0.63 5.57
C TYR A 697 -1.25 -0.84 4.05
N THR A 698 -2.39 -0.65 3.40
CA THR A 698 -2.59 -0.87 1.95
C THR A 698 -3.08 0.37 1.24
N GLY A 699 -3.20 1.48 1.95
CA GLY A 699 -3.68 2.74 1.40
C GLY A 699 -2.61 3.48 0.61
N THR A 700 -3.03 4.54 -0.05
CA THR A 700 -2.17 5.41 -0.84
C THR A 700 -1.73 6.64 -0.08
N THR A 701 -0.56 7.16 -0.44
CA THR A 701 -0.07 8.46 0.01
C THR A 701 -0.61 9.54 -0.93
N ASN A 702 -1.44 10.42 -0.39
CA ASN A 702 -2.12 11.48 -1.14
C ASN A 702 -1.86 12.85 -0.54
N LEU A 703 -1.91 13.88 -1.38
CA LEU A 703 -1.97 15.26 -0.92
C LEU A 703 -3.36 15.83 -1.19
N TYR A 704 -3.93 16.50 -0.20
CA TYR A 704 -5.19 17.22 -0.32
C TYR A 704 -4.97 18.70 -0.11
N ARG A 705 -5.72 19.51 -0.87
CA ARG A 705 -5.87 20.95 -0.67
C ARG A 705 -7.17 21.20 0.08
N TYR A 706 -7.13 22.01 1.11
CA TYR A 706 -8.31 22.48 1.83
C TYR A 706 -8.60 23.94 1.52
N ASP A 707 -9.78 24.18 0.97
CA ASP A 707 -10.33 25.49 0.76
C ASP A 707 -11.08 25.93 2.02
N VAL A 708 -10.44 26.80 2.80
CA VAL A 708 -10.99 27.30 4.07
C VAL A 708 -12.27 28.11 3.88
N ALA A 709 -12.43 28.78 2.73
CA ALA A 709 -13.58 29.65 2.47
C ALA A 709 -14.84 28.85 2.15
N ASN A 710 -14.69 27.73 1.43
CA ASN A 710 -15.79 26.90 0.97
C ASN A 710 -15.96 25.61 1.78
N ASP A 711 -15.09 25.37 2.76
CA ASP A 711 -15.04 24.12 3.56
C ASP A 711 -14.95 22.85 2.69
N GLN A 712 -14.13 22.88 1.66
CA GLN A 712 -14.00 21.80 0.70
C GLN A 712 -12.57 21.30 0.58
N PHE A 713 -12.45 20.01 0.33
CA PHE A 713 -11.20 19.34 0.07
C PHE A 713 -11.15 18.83 -1.38
N ALA A 714 -10.01 19.01 -2.01
CA ALA A 714 -9.71 18.44 -3.31
C ALA A 714 -8.35 17.74 -3.26
N GLN A 715 -8.24 16.59 -3.92
CA GLN A 715 -6.94 15.95 -4.09
C GLN A 715 -6.04 16.83 -4.97
N GLU A 716 -4.83 17.10 -4.47
CA GLU A 716 -3.85 17.93 -5.16
C GLU A 716 -2.91 17.05 -5.99
N GLY A 717 -3.25 16.87 -7.25
CA GLY A 717 -2.50 16.02 -8.17
C GLY A 717 -2.85 14.53 -8.08
N VAL A 718 -2.03 13.72 -8.72
CA VAL A 718 -2.14 12.25 -8.65
C VAL A 718 -1.62 11.72 -7.32
N SER A 719 -1.97 10.49 -6.95
CA SER A 719 -1.43 9.82 -5.78
C SER A 719 0.10 9.75 -5.84
N LEU A 720 0.73 9.99 -4.70
CA LEU A 720 2.19 10.06 -4.60
C LEU A 720 2.84 8.67 -4.64
N ASP A 721 2.30 7.77 -3.81
CA ASP A 721 2.84 6.42 -3.63
C ASP A 721 1.82 5.52 -2.92
N SER A 722 2.15 4.25 -2.77
CA SER A 722 1.51 3.37 -1.82
C SER A 722 1.79 3.84 -0.38
N TYR A 723 1.39 3.05 0.61
CA TYR A 723 1.68 3.31 2.02
C TYR A 723 3.10 3.83 2.25
N SER A 724 3.24 4.88 3.05
CA SER A 724 4.51 5.49 3.39
C SER A 724 4.59 5.87 4.87
N THR A 725 5.81 5.97 5.39
CA THR A 725 6.11 6.37 6.77
C THR A 725 7.14 7.50 6.80
N SER A 726 7.38 8.08 7.96
CA SER A 726 8.36 9.15 8.16
C SER A 726 8.15 10.32 7.19
N GLN A 727 6.92 10.79 7.09
CA GLN A 727 6.51 11.80 6.12
C GLN A 727 6.90 13.22 6.57
N THR A 728 7.34 14.02 5.61
CA THR A 728 7.51 15.47 5.79
C THR A 728 7.02 16.21 4.56
N ILE A 729 6.40 17.36 4.74
CA ILE A 729 6.04 18.26 3.66
C ILE A 729 6.59 19.66 3.93
N CYS A 730 7.16 20.29 2.93
CA CYS A 730 7.65 21.67 2.95
C CYS A 730 7.13 22.43 1.75
N ALA A 731 6.89 23.72 1.93
CA ALA A 731 6.39 24.63 0.89
C ALA A 731 7.39 25.76 0.63
N ALA A 732 8.03 25.73 -0.54
CA ALA A 732 8.82 26.83 -1.10
C ALA A 732 7.93 27.70 -2.04
N ASP A 733 8.47 28.77 -2.61
CA ASP A 733 7.72 29.63 -3.54
C ASP A 733 7.21 28.84 -4.75
N GLY A 734 5.88 28.67 -4.83
CA GLY A 734 5.22 27.95 -5.92
C GLY A 734 5.53 26.46 -6.03
N THR A 735 6.24 25.87 -5.06
CA THR A 735 6.63 24.46 -5.09
C THR A 735 6.39 23.79 -3.73
N LEU A 736 5.74 22.65 -3.76
CA LEU A 736 5.66 21.73 -2.62
C LEU A 736 6.71 20.62 -2.77
N TYR A 737 7.37 20.32 -1.67
CA TYR A 737 8.27 19.18 -1.54
C TYR A 737 7.69 18.22 -0.52
N VAL A 738 7.67 16.94 -0.84
CA VAL A 738 7.29 15.86 0.07
C VAL A 738 8.43 14.86 0.17
N SER A 739 8.72 14.39 1.38
CA SER A 739 9.65 13.30 1.61
C SER A 739 9.00 12.22 2.44
N TYR A 740 9.36 10.97 2.20
CA TYR A 740 8.85 9.82 2.93
C TYR A 740 9.72 8.58 2.70
N LEU A 741 9.53 7.59 3.57
CA LEU A 741 10.01 6.22 3.36
C LEU A 741 8.88 5.43 2.69
N ARG A 742 9.11 4.93 1.48
CA ARG A 742 8.12 4.12 0.74
C ARG A 742 7.89 2.79 1.44
N GLY A 743 6.63 2.43 1.69
CA GLY A 743 6.26 1.21 2.40
C GLY A 743 6.60 -0.08 1.64
N ALA A 744 6.50 -0.06 0.31
CA ALA A 744 6.68 -1.25 -0.53
C ALA A 744 8.12 -1.78 -0.56
N ASP A 745 9.13 -0.89 -0.65
CA ASP A 745 10.53 -1.27 -0.84
C ASP A 745 11.49 -0.61 0.15
N LYS A 746 10.97 0.15 1.11
CA LYS A 746 11.73 0.87 2.15
C LYS A 746 12.75 1.88 1.58
N THR A 747 12.46 2.42 0.41
CA THR A 747 13.30 3.41 -0.27
C THR A 747 12.94 4.82 0.20
N PHE A 748 13.94 5.67 0.40
CA PHE A 748 13.74 7.11 0.62
C PHE A 748 13.27 7.79 -0.66
N VAL A 749 12.18 8.52 -0.59
CA VAL A 749 11.58 9.22 -1.73
C VAL A 749 11.44 10.70 -1.43
N ILE A 750 11.79 11.54 -2.39
CA ILE A 750 11.48 12.97 -2.37
C ILE A 750 10.87 13.34 -3.70
N LYS A 751 9.68 13.91 -3.65
CA LYS A 751 8.97 14.40 -4.83
C LYS A 751 8.67 15.90 -4.68
N LYS A 752 8.57 16.59 -5.81
CA LYS A 752 8.18 17.99 -5.88
C LYS A 752 7.03 18.21 -6.85
N LYS A 753 6.26 19.26 -6.61
CA LYS A 753 5.16 19.68 -7.47
C LYS A 753 4.99 21.18 -7.43
N SER A 754 4.90 21.81 -8.62
CA SER A 754 4.50 23.21 -8.71
C SER A 754 3.01 23.38 -8.39
N VAL A 755 2.69 24.32 -7.53
CA VAL A 755 1.32 24.63 -7.15
C VAL A 755 1.01 26.10 -7.42
N THR A 756 -0.11 26.35 -8.09
CA THR A 756 -0.64 27.69 -8.24
C THR A 756 -1.54 27.96 -7.03
N VAL A 757 -1.14 28.88 -6.19
CA VAL A 757 -1.95 29.35 -5.08
C VAL A 757 -2.53 30.70 -5.48
N THR A 758 -3.85 30.79 -5.58
CA THR A 758 -4.53 32.07 -5.76
C THR A 758 -4.55 32.78 -4.41
N PRO A 759 -3.97 33.97 -4.25
CA PRO A 759 -4.08 34.70 -3.01
C PRO A 759 -5.56 34.87 -2.64
N ALA A 760 -5.89 34.70 -1.37
CA ALA A 760 -7.24 35.03 -0.90
C ALA A 760 -7.57 36.48 -1.29
N PRO A 761 -8.79 36.76 -1.80
CA PRO A 761 -9.17 38.13 -2.10
C PRO A 761 -9.01 38.97 -0.81
N GLU A 762 -8.33 40.13 -0.97
CA GLU A 762 -8.27 41.07 0.13
C GLU A 762 -9.69 41.35 0.63
N PRO A 763 -9.93 41.38 1.95
CA PRO A 763 -11.25 41.70 2.46
C PRO A 763 -11.64 43.09 1.94
N THR A 764 -12.69 43.13 1.19
CA THR A 764 -13.31 44.42 0.77
C THR A 764 -13.58 45.22 2.05
N PRO A 765 -13.15 46.47 2.12
CA PRO A 765 -13.44 47.29 3.29
C PRO A 765 -14.96 47.39 3.47
N ASP A 766 -15.39 47.19 4.70
CA ASP A 766 -16.81 47.28 5.11
C ASP A 766 -17.38 48.65 4.71
N PRO A 767 -18.47 48.75 3.94
CA PRO A 767 -19.06 50.00 3.51
C PRO A 767 -19.93 50.68 4.57
N GLY A 768 -19.52 50.54 5.87
CA GLY A 768 -20.37 51.01 6.97
C GLY A 768 -19.70 51.82 8.07
N THR A 769 -18.92 52.88 7.75
CA THR A 769 -18.68 53.98 8.70
C THR A 769 -18.67 55.30 7.97
N LYS A 770 -19.78 55.98 8.12
CA LYS A 770 -19.98 57.37 7.71
C LYS A 770 -19.12 58.29 8.61
N PRO A 771 -18.31 59.23 8.06
CA PRO A 771 -17.59 60.17 8.90
C PRO A 771 -18.56 61.23 9.43
N ASP A 772 -18.39 61.52 10.74
CA ASP A 772 -19.04 62.60 11.43
C ASP A 772 -18.38 63.95 11.02
N PRO A 773 -19.13 64.97 10.73
CA PRO A 773 -18.61 66.30 10.32
C PRO A 773 -18.36 67.23 11.47
N GLY A 774 -17.11 67.68 11.63
CA GLY A 774 -16.91 68.81 12.52
C GLY A 774 -15.49 69.26 12.79
N THR A 775 -15.27 70.52 12.34
CA THR A 775 -14.27 71.54 12.71
C THR A 775 -12.87 71.49 12.11
N GLY A 776 -12.56 72.27 11.15
CA GLY A 776 -12.17 73.62 10.99
C GLY A 776 -10.70 73.95 11.31
N GLY A 777 -9.92 74.48 10.36
CA GLY A 777 -8.62 75.13 10.63
C GLY A 777 -7.68 75.13 9.40
N GLU A 778 -7.81 76.09 8.53
CA GLU A 778 -6.83 76.83 7.73
C GLU A 778 -5.33 76.48 7.92
N THR A 779 -4.51 76.63 6.96
CA THR A 779 -3.97 77.42 5.93
C THR A 779 -2.54 76.99 5.68
N THR A 780 -1.94 77.00 4.59
CA THR A 780 -1.41 77.87 3.56
C THR A 780 -0.40 77.10 2.66
N THR A 781 -0.61 77.29 1.38
CA THR A 781 0.31 77.82 0.31
C THR A 781 1.83 77.40 0.36
N THR A 782 2.43 77.07 -0.69
CA THR A 782 2.87 77.60 -1.98
C THR A 782 3.94 76.65 -2.55
N THR A 783 4.32 76.40 -3.70
CA THR A 783 4.44 77.12 -4.98
C THR A 783 5.19 76.15 -5.96
N GLU A 784 4.78 76.10 -7.16
CA GLU A 784 5.40 76.06 -8.48
C GLU A 784 6.85 75.54 -8.63
N ALA A 785 7.06 74.71 -9.65
CA ALA A 785 7.82 75.01 -10.88
C ALA A 785 7.84 73.75 -11.76
N ALA A 786 7.16 73.74 -12.85
CA ALA A 786 7.50 74.06 -14.25
C ALA A 786 8.45 73.09 -14.97
N THR A 787 7.83 72.37 -15.92
CA THR A 787 8.23 72.10 -17.30
C THR A 787 9.57 71.47 -17.65
N THR A 788 9.48 70.37 -18.34
CA THR A 788 9.86 70.26 -19.78
C THR A 788 9.32 68.99 -20.45
N THR A 789 8.63 69.25 -21.53
CA THR A 789 8.18 68.31 -22.55
C THR A 789 9.33 67.73 -23.35
N THR A 790 9.31 66.39 -23.55
CA THR A 790 9.93 65.73 -24.71
C THR A 790 8.98 64.70 -25.27
N GLU A 791 8.55 64.98 -26.50
CA GLU A 791 7.74 64.04 -27.30
C GLU A 791 8.44 62.72 -27.56
N ALA A 792 7.69 61.64 -27.37
CA ALA A 792 8.08 60.28 -27.82
C ALA A 792 7.16 59.85 -28.99
N PRO A 793 7.70 59.09 -29.94
CA PRO A 793 7.04 58.84 -31.21
C PRO A 793 5.84 57.90 -31.09
N THR A 794 4.85 58.13 -31.92
CA THR A 794 3.59 57.40 -32.09
C THR A 794 3.82 55.94 -32.41
N PRO A 795 3.22 55.00 -31.65
CA PRO A 795 3.28 53.58 -31.96
C PRO A 795 2.35 53.22 -33.14
N THR A 796 2.87 52.40 -34.04
CA THR A 796 2.16 51.77 -35.16
C THR A 796 1.03 50.87 -34.62
N PRO A 797 -0.18 50.87 -35.24
CA PRO A 797 -1.28 50.05 -34.73
C PRO A 797 -1.03 48.55 -34.87
N THR A 798 -1.10 47.87 -33.75
CA THR A 798 -1.11 46.38 -33.66
C THR A 798 -2.45 45.88 -34.20
N PRO A 799 -2.46 44.79 -35.01
CA PRO A 799 -3.71 44.24 -35.52
C PRO A 799 -4.61 43.72 -34.38
N THR A 800 -5.86 44.12 -34.45
CA THR A 800 -6.92 43.68 -33.53
C THR A 800 -7.08 42.15 -33.55
N PRO A 801 -7.04 41.48 -32.45
CA PRO A 801 -7.30 40.02 -32.41
C PRO A 801 -8.77 39.77 -32.77
N THR A 802 -8.98 38.80 -33.66
CA THR A 802 -10.29 38.23 -33.99
C THR A 802 -10.98 37.74 -32.73
N PRO A 803 -12.26 38.05 -32.46
CA PRO A 803 -12.93 37.62 -31.25
C PRO A 803 -13.04 36.07 -31.25
N THR A 804 -12.50 35.47 -30.21
CA THR A 804 -12.73 34.07 -29.89
C THR A 804 -14.22 33.86 -29.60
N PRO A 805 -14.88 32.84 -30.16
CA PRO A 805 -16.30 32.62 -29.90
C PRO A 805 -16.49 32.40 -28.40
N THR A 806 -17.37 33.17 -27.80
CA THR A 806 -17.84 33.03 -26.44
C THR A 806 -18.45 31.62 -26.30
N PRO A 807 -18.05 30.80 -25.32
CA PRO A 807 -18.69 29.50 -25.09
C PRO A 807 -20.17 29.77 -24.75
N THR A 808 -21.03 29.07 -25.49
CA THR A 808 -22.48 29.04 -25.20
C THR A 808 -22.66 28.53 -23.77
N PRO A 809 -23.43 29.23 -22.91
CA PRO A 809 -23.70 28.76 -21.55
C PRO A 809 -24.35 27.38 -21.63
N VAL A 810 -23.74 26.38 -20.97
CA VAL A 810 -24.35 25.10 -20.75
C VAL A 810 -25.54 25.31 -19.81
N VAL A 811 -26.75 25.26 -20.38
CA VAL A 811 -27.98 25.26 -19.60
C VAL A 811 -28.02 23.95 -18.84
N THR A 812 -27.62 23.96 -17.57
CA THR A 812 -27.92 22.85 -16.66
C THR A 812 -29.44 22.76 -16.54
N PRO A 813 -30.06 21.62 -16.85
CA PRO A 813 -31.49 21.47 -16.68
C PRO A 813 -31.82 21.65 -15.20
N ASP A 814 -32.78 22.54 -14.95
CA ASP A 814 -33.27 22.87 -13.60
C ASP A 814 -34.11 21.69 -13.09
N VAL A 815 -33.43 20.65 -12.59
CA VAL A 815 -34.08 19.44 -12.08
C VAL A 815 -34.04 19.46 -10.56
N THR A 816 -35.21 19.43 -9.95
CA THR A 816 -35.37 19.31 -8.50
C THR A 816 -35.89 17.92 -8.15
N VAL A 817 -35.10 17.20 -7.34
CA VAL A 817 -35.51 15.94 -6.73
C VAL A 817 -35.99 16.20 -5.30
N SER A 818 -37.25 15.91 -5.03
CA SER A 818 -37.86 16.04 -3.69
C SER A 818 -38.23 14.66 -3.17
N TYR A 819 -38.00 14.39 -1.91
CA TYR A 819 -38.28 13.09 -1.28
C TYR A 819 -38.63 13.24 0.19
N ARG A 820 -39.37 12.25 0.73
CA ARG A 820 -39.63 12.09 2.15
C ARG A 820 -39.72 10.62 2.52
N THR A 821 -39.45 10.29 3.77
CA THR A 821 -39.37 8.92 4.25
C THR A 821 -40.41 8.61 5.31
N HIS A 822 -40.81 7.34 5.33
CA HIS A 822 -41.62 6.75 6.43
C HIS A 822 -40.70 5.94 7.33
N ILE A 823 -40.60 6.35 8.59
CA ILE A 823 -39.69 5.74 9.57
C ILE A 823 -40.51 5.00 10.63
N GLN A 824 -40.08 3.82 10.96
CA GLN A 824 -40.68 2.99 12.02
C GLN A 824 -40.94 3.80 13.28
N THR A 825 -42.19 3.83 13.77
CA THR A 825 -42.67 4.56 14.93
C THR A 825 -42.77 6.09 14.80
N PHE A 826 -42.17 6.70 13.77
CA PHE A 826 -42.27 8.14 13.51
C PHE A 826 -43.26 8.50 12.40
N GLY A 827 -43.58 7.55 11.53
CA GLY A 827 -44.45 7.80 10.39
C GLY A 827 -43.76 8.55 9.24
N TRP A 828 -44.56 9.15 8.37
CA TRP A 828 -44.06 9.98 7.28
C TRP A 828 -43.55 11.32 7.77
N GLU A 829 -42.41 11.76 7.22
CA GLU A 829 -41.94 13.14 7.43
C GLU A 829 -42.98 14.12 6.85
N ASN A 830 -43.27 15.15 7.60
CA ASN A 830 -44.20 16.21 7.17
C ASN A 830 -43.60 17.16 6.12
N THR A 831 -42.25 17.18 6.04
CA THR A 831 -41.53 18.11 5.15
C THR A 831 -40.81 17.32 4.05
N TRP A 832 -41.00 17.74 2.80
CA TRP A 832 -40.25 17.22 1.68
C TRP A 832 -38.79 17.73 1.70
N ARG A 833 -37.82 16.83 1.63
CA ARG A 833 -36.42 17.13 1.49
C ARG A 833 -36.07 17.28 0.01
N GLN A 834 -34.99 17.96 -0.30
CA GLN A 834 -34.56 18.23 -1.68
C GLN A 834 -33.08 18.06 -1.89
N ASN A 835 -32.69 17.62 -3.09
CA ASN A 835 -31.35 17.70 -3.65
C ASN A 835 -30.24 17.25 -2.69
N GLY A 836 -30.35 16.06 -2.11
CA GLY A 836 -29.34 15.47 -1.24
C GLY A 836 -29.48 15.80 0.26
N THR A 837 -30.47 16.60 0.66
CA THR A 837 -30.74 16.85 2.08
C THR A 837 -31.16 15.57 2.80
N MET A 838 -30.64 15.28 3.98
CA MET A 838 -31.00 14.08 4.73
C MET A 838 -32.50 13.98 5.03
N SER A 839 -33.08 12.85 4.71
CA SER A 839 -34.45 12.44 5.07
C SER A 839 -34.37 11.21 5.97
N GLY A 840 -35.20 11.17 7.01
CA GLY A 840 -35.21 10.09 7.97
C GLY A 840 -34.51 10.41 9.28
N THR A 841 -34.10 9.38 10.03
CA THR A 841 -33.44 9.53 11.33
C THR A 841 -32.07 8.90 11.34
N SER A 842 -31.08 9.58 11.92
CA SER A 842 -29.73 9.02 12.18
C SER A 842 -29.61 8.65 13.67
N GLY A 843 -28.92 7.54 13.95
CA GLY A 843 -28.63 7.11 15.32
C GLY A 843 -29.82 6.66 16.17
N LYS A 844 -31.02 6.47 15.59
CA LYS A 844 -32.24 6.08 16.31
C LYS A 844 -32.56 4.59 16.23
N ALA A 845 -31.78 3.79 15.54
CA ALA A 845 -31.99 2.36 15.31
C ALA A 845 -33.43 2.06 14.84
N LYS A 846 -33.97 2.88 13.93
CA LYS A 846 -35.29 2.77 13.34
C LYS A 846 -35.23 2.41 11.88
N ARG A 847 -36.08 1.48 11.46
CA ARG A 847 -36.16 0.99 10.10
C ARG A 847 -36.84 2.00 9.18
N LEU A 848 -36.29 2.19 7.98
CA LEU A 848 -36.97 2.86 6.88
C LEU A 848 -38.08 1.93 6.35
N GLU A 849 -39.33 2.39 6.29
CA GLU A 849 -40.49 1.57 5.88
C GLU A 849 -41.10 2.04 4.57
N GLY A 850 -40.80 3.25 4.14
CA GLY A 850 -41.27 3.79 2.88
C GLY A 850 -40.55 5.05 2.47
N ILE A 851 -40.48 5.31 1.17
CA ILE A 851 -39.94 6.53 0.59
C ILE A 851 -40.90 7.03 -0.52
N GLU A 852 -41.13 8.32 -0.55
CA GLU A 852 -41.81 9.00 -1.67
C GLU A 852 -40.81 9.94 -2.33
N ILE A 853 -40.72 9.90 -3.68
CA ILE A 853 -39.83 10.74 -4.46
C ILE A 853 -40.60 11.44 -5.57
N LYS A 854 -40.32 12.73 -5.78
CA LYS A 854 -40.83 13.56 -6.87
C LYS A 854 -39.71 14.21 -7.63
N VAL A 855 -39.79 14.19 -8.93
CA VAL A 855 -38.88 14.92 -9.81
C VAL A 855 -39.65 16.00 -10.53
N SER A 856 -39.12 17.23 -10.54
CA SER A 856 -39.71 18.38 -11.26
C SER A 856 -38.63 19.10 -12.06
N GLY A 857 -39.04 19.80 -13.13
CA GLY A 857 -38.13 20.59 -13.98
C GLY A 857 -37.83 20.00 -15.36
N ASN A 858 -37.95 18.67 -15.57
CA ASN A 858 -37.80 18.08 -16.90
C ASN A 858 -38.75 16.89 -17.07
N SER A 859 -39.59 16.93 -18.08
CA SER A 859 -40.63 15.94 -18.33
C SER A 859 -40.15 14.59 -18.88
N GLY A 860 -38.84 14.49 -19.21
CA GLY A 860 -38.25 13.26 -19.76
C GLY A 860 -37.53 12.40 -18.71
N LEU A 861 -37.53 12.79 -17.43
CA LEU A 861 -36.79 12.04 -16.38
C LEU A 861 -37.72 11.11 -15.60
N GLY A 862 -37.31 9.88 -15.43
CA GLY A 862 -37.90 8.88 -14.55
C GLY A 862 -37.02 8.61 -13.32
N ILE A 863 -37.59 7.95 -12.32
CA ILE A 863 -36.85 7.49 -11.12
C ILE A 863 -36.67 5.99 -11.26
N GLN A 864 -35.42 5.56 -11.16
CA GLN A 864 -35.11 4.14 -11.02
C GLN A 864 -34.56 3.91 -9.61
N TYR A 865 -35.05 2.89 -8.92
CA TYR A 865 -34.59 2.50 -7.59
C TYR A 865 -34.33 1.00 -7.53
N THR A 866 -33.41 0.61 -6.69
CA THR A 866 -33.16 -0.80 -6.34
C THR A 866 -33.51 -0.99 -4.87
N THR A 867 -34.09 -2.13 -4.53
CA THR A 867 -34.39 -2.55 -3.15
C THR A 867 -33.29 -3.41 -2.59
#